data_e7f02a2b250baf7a18622ee3b0e34ae8
#
_entry.id   e7f02a2b250baf7a18622ee3b0e34ae8
#
_cell.length_a   1.000
_cell.length_b   1.000
_cell.length_c   1.000
_cell.angle_alpha   90.00
_cell.angle_beta   90.00
_cell.angle_gamma   90.00
#
_symmetry.space_group_name_H-M   'P 1'
#
loop_
_entity.id
_entity.type
_entity.pdbx_description
1 polymer ?
#
loop_
_entity_poly.entity_id
_entity_poly.type
_entity_poly.pdbx_seq_one_letter_code
_entity_poly.pdbx_strand_id
1 'polypeptide(L)'
;MTLFTAVLVLCCCKPQSAQIEYEKYTLENGLEVILHEDKSDPIVGVAIQYRVGSANEKTGKTGFAHFFEHMLFQRSENLPRNSFFSMIHDMGGEFNGGTSYDYTQYYEVVPRDGLERVLWMESDRMGFFINTVTQGGLEREIDVVSNEKRQHESGPYGHSGDVFKKYYYPEGHPYSWSIIGKIEDLQSATVEDVKEFYRKYYTPANATLVIAGDFDKDSAKEMVDKYFAEITGGPKPEPVPVQRVTLDQTRKVYYEDMYAKAPRMEIAFPSVEQYHEDSYPLYFLARLIADGKNSPLHKIAVEEKKLASSVGFHQFAMAVDGMVTSSVITYPDVDLDSLYNCFFLAFERFEQTGVDQKALKRFKTQYEIGLHRRLSTVLVKGNNLLSGNTFTGQPDKVFTDLENYKSVTAEDIMRVYEKYIKGKNHVVVSTIPAGKVDLAVEGSIAADMQFESIAQQKTMSKAGEVIDDPYEYTPSKIDRTVKPDLLSNTPELNVPEIWNMTLKNGLEVKGIRNDEIPLVYFSFILNRGASHDPVEKAGVACLTAQMLKEGGTATMSPEELEEAFADYGAVVNCYGSVESTYLTGQCLNKDFANVMQLVGEMILHPGWDEDAFNLAKENILDNIKRSKTTQKSIANHAFKTILWGKDHVFTNGSWGTEETVKALTLDDLKDFHSKYYSPTIAKMAIVGDLSSKEIKKAMKGLIRDWEPKEVDMSGMDMKPAEVEHKIYFIDYPGSSQSYIIMGNGGLSAKDADSYAAKIVNNRLGSSSSSMLFDILRLKRGYTYGAYSSFSAALCNNSFSARSSVQATATKPSVELFREIIGGYGDVYTQEMLENTVSSMKKAS
;
A
#
# COMPACT_ATOMS: atom_id res chain seq x y z
N MET A 1 -30.81 58.53 -37.37
CA MET A 1 -30.99 57.06 -37.57
C MET A 1 -29.61 56.40 -37.44
N THR A 2 -29.24 56.05 -36.27
CA THR A 2 -27.90 55.49 -36.00
C THR A 2 -28.15 54.11 -35.42
N LEU A 3 -27.78 53.04 -36.16
CA LEU A 3 -27.86 51.63 -35.75
C LEU A 3 -26.77 51.34 -34.70
N PHE A 4 -27.19 50.92 -33.53
CA PHE A 4 -26.32 50.32 -32.54
C PHE A 4 -26.30 48.79 -32.80
N THR A 5 -25.16 48.31 -33.25
CA THR A 5 -24.89 46.84 -33.34
C THR A 5 -24.40 46.35 -32.00
N ALA A 6 -25.24 45.61 -31.30
CA ALA A 6 -24.83 44.93 -30.06
C ALA A 6 -24.05 43.65 -30.44
N VAL A 7 -22.75 43.64 -30.11
CA VAL A 7 -21.92 42.43 -30.19
C VAL A 7 -22.17 41.64 -28.89
N LEU A 8 -22.85 40.48 -29.03
CA LEU A 8 -22.98 39.50 -27.96
C LEU A 8 -21.63 38.76 -27.85
N VAL A 9 -20.87 39.10 -26.83
CA VAL A 9 -19.70 38.27 -26.42
C VAL A 9 -20.27 37.07 -25.67
N LEU A 10 -20.36 35.92 -26.35
CA LEU A 10 -20.56 34.65 -25.72
C LEU A 10 -19.28 34.29 -24.96
N CYS A 11 -19.25 34.58 -23.65
CA CYS A 11 -18.31 33.95 -22.76
C CYS A 11 -18.60 32.44 -22.70
N CYS A 12 -17.90 31.68 -23.50
CA CYS A 12 -17.78 30.22 -23.26
C CYS A 12 -17.02 30.03 -21.95
N CYS A 13 -17.73 29.90 -20.83
CA CYS A 13 -17.18 29.30 -19.63
C CYS A 13 -16.89 27.83 -20.01
N LYS A 14 -15.63 27.54 -20.36
CA LYS A 14 -15.12 26.18 -20.28
C LYS A 14 -15.20 25.78 -18.78
N PRO A 15 -15.67 24.57 -18.46
CA PRO A 15 -15.52 24.10 -17.09
C PRO A 15 -14.03 24.18 -16.74
N GLN A 16 -13.70 24.86 -15.68
CA GLN A 16 -12.34 24.99 -15.16
C GLN A 16 -11.93 23.57 -14.76
N SER A 17 -11.09 22.95 -15.57
CA SER A 17 -10.45 21.68 -15.18
C SER A 17 -9.72 21.97 -13.87
N ALA A 18 -9.92 21.16 -12.86
CA ALA A 18 -9.24 21.29 -11.58
C ALA A 18 -7.73 21.23 -11.84
N GLN A 19 -7.08 22.38 -11.89
CA GLN A 19 -5.63 22.51 -12.02
C GLN A 19 -5.06 22.66 -10.61
N ILE A 20 -3.92 22.01 -10.36
CA ILE A 20 -3.16 22.28 -9.13
C ILE A 20 -2.41 23.59 -9.35
N GLU A 21 -2.79 24.63 -8.63
CA GLU A 21 -2.07 25.91 -8.67
C GLU A 21 -0.73 25.74 -7.94
N TYR A 22 0.35 26.13 -8.55
CA TYR A 22 1.68 26.08 -7.94
C TYR A 22 2.56 27.25 -8.37
N GLU A 23 3.58 27.52 -7.57
CA GLU A 23 4.67 28.41 -7.91
C GLU A 23 5.99 27.59 -7.93
N LYS A 24 6.79 27.78 -8.99
CA LYS A 24 8.09 27.11 -9.14
C LYS A 24 9.20 28.15 -9.25
N TYR A 25 10.28 27.95 -8.48
CA TYR A 25 11.51 28.73 -8.61
C TYR A 25 12.74 27.84 -8.34
N THR A 26 13.93 28.40 -8.58
CA THR A 26 15.19 27.67 -8.37
C THR A 26 16.12 28.56 -7.55
N LEU A 27 16.72 27.99 -6.48
CA LEU A 27 17.73 28.65 -5.68
C LEU A 27 19.06 28.77 -6.48
N GLU A 28 19.94 29.68 -6.06
CA GLU A 28 21.25 29.84 -6.70
C GLU A 28 22.12 28.55 -6.67
N ASN A 29 21.93 27.69 -5.69
CA ASN A 29 22.59 26.40 -5.58
C ASN A 29 21.97 25.29 -6.47
N GLY A 30 20.93 25.61 -7.23
CA GLY A 30 20.29 24.71 -8.19
C GLY A 30 19.11 23.90 -7.63
N LEU A 31 18.75 24.03 -6.35
CA LEU A 31 17.56 23.37 -5.79
C LEU A 31 16.29 23.94 -6.46
N GLU A 32 15.52 23.04 -7.08
CA GLU A 32 14.21 23.38 -7.64
C GLU A 32 13.17 23.33 -6.51
N VAL A 33 12.36 24.39 -6.34
CA VAL A 33 11.34 24.50 -5.29
C VAL A 33 9.97 24.72 -5.92
N ILE A 34 8.98 23.95 -5.43
CA ILE A 34 7.57 24.04 -5.87
C ILE A 34 6.70 24.26 -4.63
N LEU A 35 5.88 25.31 -4.67
CA LEU A 35 4.97 25.70 -3.61
C LEU A 35 3.52 25.55 -4.08
N HIS A 36 2.72 24.75 -3.36
CA HIS A 36 1.29 24.58 -3.56
C HIS A 36 0.53 24.92 -2.28
N GLU A 37 -0.02 26.13 -2.21
CA GLU A 37 -0.83 26.59 -1.08
C GLU A 37 -2.23 25.98 -1.14
N ASP A 38 -2.61 25.23 -0.10
CA ASP A 38 -3.92 24.62 0.05
C ASP A 38 -4.34 24.67 1.53
N LYS A 39 -5.30 25.54 1.83
CA LYS A 39 -5.78 25.80 3.20
C LYS A 39 -7.00 24.95 3.59
N SER A 40 -7.30 23.92 2.82
CA SER A 40 -8.44 23.03 3.12
C SER A 40 -8.28 22.30 4.45
N ASP A 41 -7.06 21.84 4.74
CA ASP A 41 -6.70 21.21 5.99
C ASP A 41 -5.51 21.93 6.65
N PRO A 42 -5.43 21.98 8.00
CA PRO A 42 -4.37 22.71 8.70
C PRO A 42 -3.06 21.90 8.79
N ILE A 43 -2.67 21.25 7.70
CA ILE A 43 -1.48 20.42 7.58
C ILE A 43 -0.60 20.87 6.42
N VAL A 44 0.68 20.54 6.50
CA VAL A 44 1.66 20.77 5.43
C VAL A 44 2.40 19.48 5.11
N GLY A 45 2.42 19.13 3.83
CA GLY A 45 3.28 18.10 3.28
C GLY A 45 4.56 18.73 2.70
N VAL A 46 5.71 18.23 3.14
CA VAL A 46 7.02 18.56 2.58
C VAL A 46 7.57 17.29 1.93
N ALA A 47 8.06 17.38 0.70
CA ALA A 47 8.67 16.25 0.02
C ALA A 47 9.93 16.69 -0.74
N ILE A 48 11.01 15.92 -0.59
CA ILE A 48 12.24 16.09 -1.35
C ILE A 48 12.50 14.85 -2.17
N GLN A 49 12.75 15.02 -3.47
CA GLN A 49 13.10 13.95 -4.37
C GLN A 49 14.47 14.22 -5.01
N TYR A 50 15.37 13.28 -4.86
CA TYR A 50 16.65 13.24 -5.54
C TYR A 50 16.53 12.38 -6.80
N ARG A 51 17.07 12.88 -7.92
CA ARG A 51 17.09 12.15 -9.21
C ARG A 51 18.18 11.09 -9.18
N VAL A 52 18.08 10.15 -8.25
CA VAL A 52 18.98 9.00 -8.06
C VAL A 52 18.19 7.82 -7.51
N GLY A 53 18.27 6.71 -8.19
CA GLY A 53 17.74 5.42 -7.78
C GLY A 53 18.70 4.30 -8.10
N SER A 54 18.25 3.06 -8.03
CA SER A 54 19.13 1.91 -8.29
C SER A 54 19.65 1.87 -9.73
N ALA A 55 18.98 2.52 -10.68
CA ALA A 55 19.47 2.66 -12.07
C ALA A 55 20.78 3.45 -12.20
N ASN A 56 21.12 4.27 -11.22
CA ASN A 56 22.36 5.06 -11.20
C ASN A 56 23.55 4.29 -10.61
N GLU A 57 23.35 3.08 -10.13
CA GLU A 57 24.34 2.21 -9.54
C GLU A 57 25.18 1.50 -10.60
N LYS A 58 26.14 0.72 -10.14
CA LYS A 58 27.02 -0.08 -11.01
C LYS A 58 27.04 -1.53 -10.51
N THR A 59 27.27 -2.46 -11.42
CA THR A 59 27.55 -3.86 -11.07
C THR A 59 28.67 -3.95 -10.03
N GLY A 60 28.47 -4.71 -8.97
CA GLY A 60 29.38 -4.83 -7.82
C GLY A 60 29.21 -3.73 -6.77
N LYS A 61 28.31 -2.77 -6.98
CA LYS A 61 27.96 -1.69 -6.06
C LYS A 61 26.44 -1.44 -6.10
N THR A 62 25.65 -2.50 -6.00
CA THR A 62 24.19 -2.43 -6.05
C THR A 62 23.59 -2.25 -4.66
N GLY A 63 22.41 -1.60 -4.58
CA GLY A 63 21.69 -1.33 -3.34
C GLY A 63 22.06 -0.01 -2.66
N PHE A 64 22.98 0.79 -3.23
CA PHE A 64 23.46 2.03 -2.61
C PHE A 64 22.37 3.10 -2.49
N ALA A 65 21.50 3.27 -3.49
CA ALA A 65 20.44 4.26 -3.44
C ALA A 65 19.45 3.97 -2.27
N HIS A 66 19.03 2.73 -2.13
CA HIS A 66 18.18 2.28 -1.03
C HIS A 66 18.91 2.33 0.33
N PHE A 67 20.18 1.95 0.35
CA PHE A 67 21.02 2.08 1.53
C PHE A 67 21.12 3.54 2.02
N PHE A 68 21.21 4.50 1.09
CA PHE A 68 21.18 5.93 1.42
C PHE A 68 19.85 6.40 1.96
N GLU A 69 18.73 5.85 1.47
CA GLU A 69 17.43 6.12 2.06
C GLU A 69 17.47 5.86 3.57
N HIS A 70 18.01 4.72 3.99
CA HIS A 70 18.16 4.35 5.38
C HIS A 70 19.13 5.25 6.12
N MET A 71 20.33 5.46 5.57
CA MET A 71 21.39 6.26 6.22
C MET A 71 20.95 7.68 6.52
N LEU A 72 20.19 8.31 5.63
CA LEU A 72 19.73 9.69 5.78
C LEU A 72 18.65 9.87 6.87
N PHE A 73 18.06 8.79 7.38
CA PHE A 73 17.19 8.81 8.55
C PHE A 73 17.95 8.65 9.88
N GLN A 74 19.20 8.18 9.86
CA GLN A 74 19.93 7.84 11.08
C GLN A 74 20.35 9.06 11.87
N ARG A 75 21.04 10.01 11.23
CA ARG A 75 21.54 11.24 11.85
C ARG A 75 22.03 12.22 10.79
N SER A 76 22.17 13.46 11.20
CA SER A 76 22.99 14.47 10.54
C SER A 76 23.80 15.24 11.59
N GLU A 77 24.56 16.25 11.20
CA GLU A 77 25.45 16.95 12.15
C GLU A 77 24.69 17.59 13.32
N ASN A 78 23.47 18.10 13.08
CA ASN A 78 22.66 18.80 14.07
C ASN A 78 21.44 18.00 14.53
N LEU A 79 21.20 16.85 13.92
CA LEU A 79 20.16 15.90 14.31
C LEU A 79 20.81 14.69 14.99
N PRO A 80 20.63 14.52 16.30
CA PRO A 80 21.12 13.35 17.01
C PRO A 80 20.62 12.05 16.37
N ARG A 81 21.39 10.98 16.54
CA ARG A 81 21.01 9.65 16.02
C ARG A 81 19.60 9.27 16.43
N ASN A 82 18.81 8.82 15.46
CA ASN A 82 17.41 8.37 15.60
C ASN A 82 16.41 9.45 16.06
N SER A 83 16.83 10.73 16.17
CA SER A 83 15.93 11.80 16.61
C SER A 83 14.93 12.23 15.54
N PHE A 84 15.20 11.95 14.27
CA PHE A 84 14.29 12.28 13.16
C PHE A 84 12.91 11.70 13.38
N PHE A 85 12.83 10.40 13.70
CA PHE A 85 11.58 9.67 13.96
C PHE A 85 10.78 10.28 15.11
N SER A 86 11.43 10.54 16.25
CA SER A 86 10.76 11.10 17.41
C SER A 86 10.30 12.54 17.19
N MET A 87 11.11 13.37 16.51
CA MET A 87 10.75 14.77 16.26
C MET A 87 9.49 14.91 15.41
N ILE A 88 9.34 14.09 14.34
CA ILE A 88 8.12 14.12 13.52
C ILE A 88 6.92 13.61 14.31
N HIS A 89 7.05 12.49 15.02
CA HIS A 89 5.95 11.96 15.84
C HIS A 89 5.54 12.89 16.99
N ASP A 90 6.49 13.57 17.63
CA ASP A 90 6.18 14.54 18.71
C ASP A 90 5.40 15.76 18.18
N MET A 91 5.55 16.08 16.90
CA MET A 91 4.72 17.10 16.22
C MET A 91 3.31 16.58 15.85
N GLY A 92 3.04 15.28 15.96
CA GLY A 92 1.82 14.65 15.47
C GLY A 92 1.85 14.37 13.96
N GLY A 93 3.03 14.36 13.35
CA GLY A 93 3.22 14.16 11.94
C GLY A 93 3.48 12.70 11.55
N GLU A 94 3.43 12.47 10.24
CA GLU A 94 3.80 11.24 9.55
C GLU A 94 4.98 11.50 8.62
N PHE A 95 5.78 10.50 8.35
CA PHE A 95 6.89 10.57 7.40
C PHE A 95 7.17 9.22 6.78
N ASN A 96 7.84 9.22 5.65
CA ASN A 96 8.43 8.02 5.05
C ASN A 96 9.53 8.40 4.06
N GLY A 97 10.28 7.39 3.61
CA GLY A 97 11.17 7.45 2.48
C GLY A 97 10.86 6.31 1.50
N GLY A 98 11.35 6.42 0.29
CA GLY A 98 11.22 5.38 -0.70
C GLY A 98 12.22 5.54 -1.83
N THR A 99 12.81 4.43 -2.22
CA THR A 99 13.72 4.35 -3.35
C THR A 99 13.08 3.55 -4.48
N SER A 100 13.12 4.12 -5.68
CA SER A 100 12.75 3.42 -6.91
C SER A 100 13.99 3.15 -7.77
N TYR A 101 13.79 2.67 -9.00
CA TYR A 101 14.89 2.59 -9.95
C TYR A 101 15.44 3.96 -10.32
N ASP A 102 14.59 5.00 -10.38
CA ASP A 102 14.89 6.28 -11.01
C ASP A 102 15.01 7.45 -10.05
N TYR A 103 14.55 7.29 -8.79
CA TYR A 103 14.59 8.34 -7.78
C TYR A 103 14.62 7.79 -6.35
N THR A 104 15.07 8.63 -5.41
CA THR A 104 14.89 8.47 -3.97
C THR A 104 14.14 9.67 -3.43
N GLN A 105 13.10 9.44 -2.64
CA GLN A 105 12.23 10.47 -2.12
C GLN A 105 12.08 10.35 -0.61
N TYR A 106 11.98 11.49 0.07
CA TYR A 106 11.59 11.61 1.48
C TYR A 106 10.40 12.53 1.58
N TYR A 107 9.51 12.28 2.53
CA TYR A 107 8.39 13.17 2.78
C TYR A 107 7.93 13.14 4.23
N GLU A 108 7.43 14.28 4.68
CA GLU A 108 6.77 14.50 5.96
C GLU A 108 5.41 15.18 5.74
N VAL A 109 4.43 14.78 6.57
CA VAL A 109 3.16 15.49 6.70
C VAL A 109 3.02 15.87 8.15
N VAL A 110 2.95 17.15 8.44
CA VAL A 110 2.88 17.69 9.80
C VAL A 110 1.76 18.72 9.92
N PRO A 111 1.23 18.97 11.13
CA PRO A 111 0.46 20.18 11.39
C PRO A 111 1.22 21.43 10.93
N ARG A 112 0.50 22.43 10.43
CA ARG A 112 1.12 23.64 9.81
C ARG A 112 2.13 24.37 10.70
N ASP A 113 2.03 24.23 12.03
CA ASP A 113 2.98 24.81 12.97
C ASP A 113 4.36 24.12 12.98
N GLY A 114 4.47 22.94 12.36
CA GLY A 114 5.70 22.15 12.24
C GLY A 114 6.57 22.48 11.03
N LEU A 115 6.11 23.31 10.08
CA LEU A 115 6.78 23.52 8.78
C LEU A 115 8.26 23.94 8.92
N GLU A 116 8.57 24.95 9.72
CA GLU A 116 9.95 25.44 9.85
C GLU A 116 10.89 24.36 10.38
N ARG A 117 10.41 23.56 11.35
CA ARG A 117 11.19 22.45 11.90
C ARG A 117 11.48 21.39 10.88
N VAL A 118 10.49 21.01 10.04
CA VAL A 118 10.69 20.05 8.96
C VAL A 118 11.70 20.56 7.94
N LEU A 119 11.60 21.82 7.51
CA LEU A 119 12.58 22.41 6.57
C LEU A 119 14.01 22.47 7.16
N TRP A 120 14.14 22.75 8.43
CA TRP A 120 15.43 22.64 9.13
C TRP A 120 15.97 21.20 9.11
N MET A 121 15.13 20.18 9.43
CA MET A 121 15.52 18.77 9.41
C MET A 121 15.94 18.32 8.02
N GLU A 122 15.15 18.63 6.98
CA GLU A 122 15.43 18.27 5.60
C GLU A 122 16.71 18.92 5.06
N SER A 123 16.91 20.19 5.38
CA SER A 123 18.14 20.91 4.97
C SER A 123 19.38 20.37 5.68
N ASP A 124 19.24 19.93 6.95
CA ASP A 124 20.34 19.32 7.69
C ASP A 124 20.72 17.96 7.08
N ARG A 125 19.74 17.14 6.73
CA ARG A 125 19.94 15.88 5.99
C ARG A 125 20.61 16.11 4.64
N MET A 126 20.23 17.15 3.90
CA MET A 126 20.79 17.46 2.59
C MET A 126 22.21 18.03 2.63
N GLY A 127 22.52 18.90 3.57
CA GLY A 127 23.77 19.66 3.57
C GLY A 127 24.78 19.27 4.63
N PHE A 128 24.36 18.59 5.70
CA PHE A 128 25.14 18.40 6.93
C PHE A 128 25.15 16.93 7.40
N PHE A 129 25.13 16.00 6.44
CA PHE A 129 25.13 14.56 6.69
C PHE A 129 26.52 13.92 6.58
N ILE A 130 27.30 14.30 5.57
CA ILE A 130 28.46 13.53 5.07
C ILE A 130 29.53 13.25 6.11
N ASN A 131 29.76 14.17 7.05
CA ASN A 131 30.75 14.04 8.08
C ASN A 131 30.34 13.08 9.20
N THR A 132 29.05 12.76 9.29
CA THR A 132 28.51 11.85 10.31
C THR A 132 28.62 10.37 9.93
N VAL A 133 29.05 10.04 8.71
CA VAL A 133 29.21 8.68 8.23
C VAL A 133 30.45 8.04 8.85
N THR A 134 30.22 7.07 9.74
CA THR A 134 31.27 6.30 10.43
C THR A 134 31.24 4.83 10.04
N GLN A 135 32.34 4.11 10.24
CA GLN A 135 32.42 2.68 9.96
C GLN A 135 31.38 1.87 10.75
N GLY A 136 31.20 2.17 12.05
CA GLY A 136 30.23 1.48 12.88
C GLY A 136 28.77 1.76 12.49
N GLY A 137 28.48 2.99 12.04
CA GLY A 137 27.17 3.36 11.50
C GLY A 137 26.87 2.63 10.19
N LEU A 138 27.86 2.57 9.29
CA LEU A 138 27.79 1.84 8.02
C LEU A 138 27.48 0.35 8.23
N GLU A 139 28.29 -0.34 9.06
CA GLU A 139 28.13 -1.77 9.33
C GLU A 139 26.75 -2.09 9.90
N ARG A 140 26.26 -1.26 10.82
CA ARG A 140 24.93 -1.43 11.42
C ARG A 140 23.82 -1.31 10.39
N GLU A 141 23.88 -0.30 9.54
CA GLU A 141 22.83 -0.10 8.55
C GLU A 141 22.86 -1.17 7.46
N ILE A 142 24.03 -1.70 7.11
CA ILE A 142 24.16 -2.88 6.25
C ILE A 142 23.42 -4.08 6.87
N ASP A 143 23.55 -4.29 8.19
CA ASP A 143 22.83 -5.36 8.88
C ASP A 143 21.31 -5.15 8.84
N VAL A 144 20.82 -3.92 9.00
CA VAL A 144 19.38 -3.59 8.92
C VAL A 144 18.84 -3.87 7.52
N VAL A 145 19.50 -3.36 6.47
CA VAL A 145 19.09 -3.58 5.07
C VAL A 145 19.20 -5.07 4.69
N SER A 146 20.25 -5.76 5.15
CA SER A 146 20.37 -7.21 4.95
C SER A 146 19.23 -7.99 5.59
N ASN A 147 18.77 -7.58 6.77
CA ASN A 147 17.63 -8.18 7.44
C ASN A 147 16.31 -7.92 6.71
N GLU A 148 16.14 -6.72 6.18
CA GLU A 148 14.98 -6.40 5.35
C GLU A 148 14.92 -7.30 4.10
N LYS A 149 16.05 -7.42 3.38
CA LYS A 149 16.14 -8.32 2.22
C LYS A 149 15.78 -9.75 2.58
N ARG A 150 16.39 -10.29 3.65
CA ARG A 150 16.09 -11.64 4.14
C ARG A 150 14.64 -11.82 4.54
N GLN A 151 14.01 -10.80 5.12
CA GLN A 151 12.59 -10.82 5.47
C GLN A 151 11.72 -10.94 4.23
N HIS A 152 12.02 -10.23 3.16
CA HIS A 152 11.29 -10.30 1.89
C HIS A 152 11.48 -11.66 1.20
N GLU A 153 12.69 -12.23 1.27
CA GLU A 153 13.04 -13.50 0.62
C GLU A 153 12.60 -14.74 1.39
N SER A 154 12.27 -14.62 2.69
CA SER A 154 11.99 -15.77 3.56
C SER A 154 10.59 -16.38 3.44
N GLY A 155 9.80 -15.97 2.48
CA GLY A 155 8.45 -16.49 2.20
C GLY A 155 8.28 -17.08 0.81
N PRO A 156 7.11 -17.66 0.52
CA PRO A 156 6.80 -18.13 -0.82
C PRO A 156 7.00 -17.05 -1.88
N TYR A 157 7.61 -17.40 -2.98
CA TYR A 157 7.90 -16.52 -4.14
C TYR A 157 8.88 -15.38 -3.86
N GLY A 158 9.58 -15.38 -2.72
CA GLY A 158 10.46 -14.29 -2.30
C GLY A 158 11.60 -13.98 -3.28
N HIS A 159 12.07 -14.99 -3.99
CA HIS A 159 13.15 -14.84 -4.98
C HIS A 159 12.69 -14.69 -6.44
N SER A 160 11.38 -14.81 -6.71
CA SER A 160 10.89 -14.80 -8.11
C SER A 160 11.23 -13.52 -8.86
N GLY A 161 11.21 -12.37 -8.17
CA GLY A 161 11.58 -11.08 -8.78
C GLY A 161 13.04 -11.00 -9.23
N ASP A 162 13.97 -11.60 -8.49
CA ASP A 162 15.39 -11.63 -8.88
C ASP A 162 15.63 -12.61 -10.03
N VAL A 163 14.95 -13.78 -10.03
CA VAL A 163 14.94 -14.68 -11.17
C VAL A 163 14.41 -13.98 -12.41
N PHE A 164 13.28 -13.30 -12.31
CA PHE A 164 12.68 -12.56 -13.41
C PHE A 164 13.65 -11.53 -14.00
N LYS A 165 14.25 -10.67 -13.16
CA LYS A 165 15.18 -9.64 -13.62
C LYS A 165 16.39 -10.21 -14.35
N LYS A 166 16.98 -11.29 -13.84
CA LYS A 166 18.14 -11.96 -14.47
C LYS A 166 17.86 -12.43 -15.90
N TYR A 167 16.64 -12.89 -16.17
CA TYR A 167 16.30 -13.44 -17.48
C TYR A 167 15.59 -12.46 -18.41
N TYR A 168 15.01 -11.39 -17.86
CA TYR A 168 14.38 -10.34 -18.64
C TYR A 168 15.39 -9.30 -19.13
N TYR A 169 16.20 -8.74 -18.23
CA TYR A 169 17.18 -7.71 -18.57
C TYR A 169 18.50 -8.30 -19.05
N PRO A 170 19.13 -7.66 -20.06
CA PRO A 170 20.52 -7.99 -20.41
C PRO A 170 21.48 -7.61 -19.27
N GLU A 171 22.64 -8.27 -19.22
CA GLU A 171 23.68 -7.94 -18.24
C GLU A 171 24.10 -6.47 -18.36
N GLY A 172 24.19 -5.80 -17.21
CA GLY A 172 24.56 -4.37 -17.15
C GLY A 172 23.41 -3.41 -17.44
N HIS A 173 22.21 -3.88 -17.76
CA HIS A 173 21.04 -3.01 -17.87
C HIS A 173 20.73 -2.36 -16.51
N PRO A 174 20.39 -1.04 -16.45
CA PRO A 174 20.14 -0.32 -15.18
C PRO A 174 19.09 -0.92 -14.26
N TYR A 175 18.16 -1.72 -14.80
CA TYR A 175 17.12 -2.39 -14.04
C TYR A 175 17.36 -3.89 -13.80
N SER A 176 18.56 -4.40 -14.11
CA SER A 176 18.87 -5.84 -14.01
C SER A 176 19.11 -6.33 -12.57
N TRP A 177 19.19 -5.43 -11.59
CA TRP A 177 19.28 -5.78 -10.16
C TRP A 177 18.11 -5.22 -9.36
N SER A 178 17.90 -5.77 -8.17
CA SER A 178 16.87 -5.29 -7.25
C SER A 178 17.27 -3.95 -6.62
N ILE A 179 16.29 -3.13 -6.25
CA ILE A 179 16.52 -1.83 -5.60
C ILE A 179 17.32 -1.99 -4.31
N ILE A 180 17.01 -3.06 -3.54
CA ILE A 180 17.72 -3.38 -2.30
C ILE A 180 19.16 -3.90 -2.56
N GLY A 181 19.48 -4.27 -3.79
CA GLY A 181 20.79 -4.72 -4.23
C GLY A 181 21.17 -6.12 -3.75
N LYS A 182 22.46 -6.41 -3.84
CA LYS A 182 23.06 -7.66 -3.32
C LYS A 182 23.69 -7.41 -1.96
N ILE A 183 23.54 -8.36 -1.05
CA ILE A 183 24.11 -8.26 0.32
C ILE A 183 25.64 -8.18 0.24
N GLU A 184 26.26 -8.94 -0.66
CA GLU A 184 27.72 -8.95 -0.86
C GLU A 184 28.24 -7.58 -1.32
N ASP A 185 27.50 -6.90 -2.19
CA ASP A 185 27.86 -5.57 -2.68
C ASP A 185 27.85 -4.56 -1.52
N LEU A 186 26.80 -4.59 -0.70
CA LEU A 186 26.67 -3.74 0.50
C LEU A 186 27.75 -4.05 1.55
N GLN A 187 28.02 -5.34 1.80
CA GLN A 187 29.07 -5.77 2.75
C GLN A 187 30.48 -5.38 2.32
N SER A 188 30.70 -5.19 1.02
CA SER A 188 31.98 -4.72 0.45
C SER A 188 32.11 -3.20 0.45
N ALA A 189 31.05 -2.46 0.79
CA ALA A 189 31.04 -1.01 0.74
C ALA A 189 31.95 -0.41 1.82
N THR A 190 32.69 0.63 1.42
CA THR A 190 33.54 1.42 2.32
C THR A 190 32.89 2.76 2.65
N VAL A 191 33.33 3.39 3.75
CA VAL A 191 32.89 4.75 4.09
C VAL A 191 33.13 5.74 2.94
N GLU A 192 34.25 5.58 2.19
CA GLU A 192 34.56 6.48 1.07
C GLU A 192 33.62 6.23 -0.13
N ASP A 193 33.24 4.98 -0.44
CA ASP A 193 32.23 4.68 -1.46
C ASP A 193 30.91 5.39 -1.15
N VAL A 194 30.50 5.35 0.12
CA VAL A 194 29.29 6.03 0.60
C VAL A 194 29.42 7.54 0.42
N LYS A 195 30.53 8.12 0.83
CA LYS A 195 30.77 9.57 0.68
C LYS A 195 30.84 10.01 -0.79
N GLU A 196 31.44 9.21 -1.66
CA GLU A 196 31.49 9.47 -3.10
C GLU A 196 30.11 9.50 -3.73
N PHE A 197 29.27 8.49 -3.40
CA PHE A 197 27.91 8.39 -3.93
C PHE A 197 27.05 9.57 -3.46
N TYR A 198 27.16 9.96 -2.18
CA TYR A 198 26.45 11.13 -1.66
C TYR A 198 26.86 12.42 -2.39
N ARG A 199 28.15 12.73 -2.46
CA ARG A 199 28.65 13.95 -3.13
C ARG A 199 28.21 14.05 -4.57
N LYS A 200 27.98 12.92 -5.22
CA LYS A 200 27.57 12.87 -6.63
C LYS A 200 26.07 13.08 -6.81
N TYR A 201 25.25 12.52 -5.95
CA TYR A 201 23.82 12.41 -6.21
C TYR A 201 22.93 13.16 -5.23
N TYR A 202 23.30 13.28 -3.96
CA TYR A 202 22.47 13.92 -2.93
C TYR A 202 22.82 15.39 -2.75
N THR A 203 22.63 16.16 -3.83
CA THR A 203 22.97 17.58 -3.89
C THR A 203 21.75 18.42 -4.24
N PRO A 204 21.71 19.72 -3.83
CA PRO A 204 20.63 20.63 -4.20
C PRO A 204 20.34 20.65 -5.71
N ALA A 205 21.39 20.71 -6.56
CA ALA A 205 21.21 20.77 -8.02
C ALA A 205 20.57 19.50 -8.63
N ASN A 206 20.55 18.38 -7.89
CA ASN A 206 19.95 17.11 -8.30
C ASN A 206 18.62 16.83 -7.59
N ALA A 207 18.07 17.80 -6.85
CA ALA A 207 16.89 17.64 -6.03
C ALA A 207 15.77 18.61 -6.41
N THR A 208 14.55 18.20 -6.10
CA THR A 208 13.36 19.05 -6.11
C THR A 208 12.70 18.98 -4.73
N LEU A 209 12.42 20.14 -4.15
CA LEU A 209 11.63 20.31 -2.92
C LEU A 209 10.23 20.75 -3.27
N VAL A 210 9.22 20.09 -2.72
CA VAL A 210 7.81 20.49 -2.80
C VAL A 210 7.29 20.78 -1.39
N ILE A 211 6.59 21.90 -1.23
CA ILE A 211 5.82 22.25 -0.04
C ILE A 211 4.37 22.39 -0.48
N ALA A 212 3.46 21.59 0.10
CA ALA A 212 2.05 21.59 -0.24
C ALA A 212 1.20 21.66 1.04
N GLY A 213 0.17 22.53 1.09
CA GLY A 213 -0.76 22.61 2.23
C GLY A 213 -0.97 24.02 2.78
N ASP A 214 -1.28 24.09 4.07
CA ASP A 214 -1.63 25.35 4.75
C ASP A 214 -0.39 26.09 5.25
N PHE A 215 0.13 26.96 4.43
CA PHE A 215 1.24 27.86 4.75
C PHE A 215 1.11 29.20 4.03
N ASP A 216 1.88 30.19 4.46
CA ASP A 216 2.05 31.46 3.75
C ASP A 216 3.25 31.36 2.81
N LYS A 217 3.07 31.68 1.54
CA LYS A 217 4.09 31.51 0.50
C LYS A 217 5.35 32.33 0.73
N ASP A 218 5.21 33.55 1.21
CA ASP A 218 6.37 34.44 1.41
C ASP A 218 7.18 33.95 2.61
N SER A 219 6.52 33.58 3.71
CA SER A 219 7.17 32.95 4.86
C SER A 219 7.85 31.64 4.50
N ALA A 220 7.23 30.81 3.66
CA ALA A 220 7.83 29.56 3.21
C ALA A 220 9.12 29.80 2.37
N LYS A 221 9.11 30.80 1.47
CA LYS A 221 10.31 31.19 0.71
C LYS A 221 11.45 31.66 1.64
N GLU A 222 11.13 32.50 2.63
CA GLU A 222 12.11 32.95 3.62
C GLU A 222 12.72 31.78 4.40
N MET A 223 11.90 30.80 4.81
CA MET A 223 12.39 29.58 5.48
C MET A 223 13.24 28.72 4.56
N VAL A 224 12.84 28.53 3.30
CA VAL A 224 13.63 27.79 2.30
C VAL A 224 14.98 28.49 2.06
N ASP A 225 15.01 29.78 1.86
CA ASP A 225 16.25 30.54 1.71
C ASP A 225 17.13 30.42 2.95
N LYS A 226 16.56 30.59 4.16
CA LYS A 226 17.27 30.46 5.43
C LYS A 226 18.00 29.14 5.59
N TYR A 227 17.35 28.02 5.24
CA TYR A 227 17.87 26.70 5.53
C TYR A 227 18.62 26.04 4.37
N PHE A 228 18.21 26.31 3.12
CA PHE A 228 18.76 25.60 1.96
C PHE A 228 19.75 26.42 1.13
N ALA A 229 19.67 27.76 1.11
CA ALA A 229 20.48 28.57 0.22
C ALA A 229 21.97 28.52 0.51
N GLU A 230 22.40 28.20 1.74
CA GLU A 230 23.81 28.04 2.11
C GLU A 230 24.42 26.72 1.66
N ILE A 231 23.60 25.70 1.34
CA ILE A 231 24.10 24.38 0.98
C ILE A 231 24.76 24.46 -0.39
N THR A 232 25.96 23.87 -0.52
CA THR A 232 26.69 23.84 -1.79
C THR A 232 25.90 23.10 -2.86
N GLY A 233 25.74 23.70 -4.05
CA GLY A 233 24.90 23.18 -5.13
C GLY A 233 25.25 21.79 -5.63
N GLY A 234 26.52 21.52 -5.79
CA GLY A 234 27.04 20.23 -6.26
C GLY A 234 26.73 19.93 -7.75
N PRO A 235 27.05 18.74 -8.22
CA PRO A 235 26.79 18.34 -9.60
C PRO A 235 25.29 18.03 -9.82
N LYS A 236 24.86 18.23 -11.06
CA LYS A 236 23.60 17.70 -11.60
C LYS A 236 23.96 16.57 -12.56
N PRO A 237 23.88 15.31 -12.14
CA PRO A 237 24.19 14.17 -13.00
C PRO A 237 23.29 14.11 -14.23
N GLU A 238 23.83 13.60 -15.34
CA GLU A 238 23.02 13.32 -16.53
C GLU A 238 22.02 12.20 -16.21
N PRO A 239 20.79 12.28 -16.73
CA PRO A 239 19.80 11.22 -16.61
C PRO A 239 20.31 9.92 -17.21
N VAL A 240 19.93 8.79 -16.61
CA VAL A 240 20.16 7.47 -17.21
C VAL A 240 19.44 7.40 -18.55
N PRO A 241 20.13 7.09 -19.66
CA PRO A 241 19.47 7.06 -20.97
C PRO A 241 18.47 5.92 -21.08
N VAL A 242 17.45 6.11 -21.92
CA VAL A 242 16.46 5.07 -22.24
C VAL A 242 17.17 3.86 -22.87
N GLN A 243 16.91 2.68 -22.31
CA GLN A 243 17.48 1.40 -22.74
C GLN A 243 16.38 0.35 -22.78
N ARG A 244 15.60 0.30 -23.87
CA ARG A 244 14.51 -0.66 -24.02
C ARG A 244 15.04 -2.07 -24.22
N VAL A 245 14.45 -3.02 -23.50
CA VAL A 245 14.75 -4.44 -23.69
C VAL A 245 14.27 -4.91 -25.07
N THR A 246 15.09 -5.70 -25.73
CA THR A 246 14.75 -6.46 -26.94
C THR A 246 15.10 -7.92 -26.74
N LEU A 247 14.23 -8.82 -27.20
CA LEU A 247 14.40 -10.25 -27.06
C LEU A 247 14.55 -10.92 -28.41
N ASP A 248 15.67 -11.59 -28.65
CA ASP A 248 15.91 -12.34 -29.90
C ASP A 248 15.02 -13.58 -30.00
N GLN A 249 14.66 -14.15 -28.87
CA GLN A 249 13.78 -15.31 -28.73
C GLN A 249 12.97 -15.25 -27.44
N THR A 250 11.86 -15.98 -27.39
CA THR A 250 11.15 -16.21 -26.13
C THR A 250 12.02 -17.02 -25.18
N ARG A 251 12.08 -16.58 -23.91
CA ARG A 251 12.83 -17.22 -22.83
C ARG A 251 11.86 -17.84 -21.85
N LYS A 252 11.99 -19.12 -21.58
CA LYS A 252 11.21 -19.84 -20.59
C LYS A 252 12.13 -20.39 -19.52
N VAL A 253 11.84 -20.09 -18.26
CA VAL A 253 12.69 -20.42 -17.11
C VAL A 253 11.83 -20.95 -15.97
N TYR A 254 12.33 -21.91 -15.21
CA TYR A 254 11.68 -22.31 -13.97
C TYR A 254 12.62 -22.20 -12.76
N TYR A 255 12.01 -21.95 -11.61
CA TYR A 255 12.65 -21.91 -10.31
C TYR A 255 11.82 -22.71 -9.29
N GLU A 256 12.50 -23.61 -8.55
CA GLU A 256 11.89 -24.39 -7.50
C GLU A 256 11.91 -23.63 -6.17
N ASP A 257 10.74 -23.31 -5.64
CA ASP A 257 10.57 -22.61 -4.37
C ASP A 257 10.16 -23.60 -3.27
N MET A 258 10.97 -23.67 -2.20
CA MET A 258 10.74 -24.60 -1.09
C MET A 258 9.51 -24.25 -0.23
N TYR A 259 9.04 -23.02 -0.28
CA TYR A 259 7.91 -22.52 0.51
C TYR A 259 6.61 -22.46 -0.28
N ALA A 260 6.66 -22.33 -1.59
CA ALA A 260 5.49 -22.29 -2.44
C ALA A 260 4.68 -23.59 -2.35
N LYS A 261 3.35 -23.46 -2.33
CA LYS A 261 2.41 -24.59 -2.37
C LYS A 261 1.58 -24.63 -3.65
N ALA A 262 1.66 -23.59 -4.45
CA ALA A 262 1.01 -23.46 -5.73
C ALA A 262 2.00 -22.89 -6.76
N PRO A 263 1.89 -23.22 -8.03
CA PRO A 263 2.71 -22.63 -9.08
C PRO A 263 2.36 -21.15 -9.29
N ARG A 264 3.38 -20.37 -9.68
CA ARG A 264 3.23 -18.97 -10.11
C ARG A 264 3.88 -18.79 -11.47
N MET A 265 3.16 -18.18 -12.38
CA MET A 265 3.70 -17.78 -13.67
C MET A 265 3.83 -16.27 -13.76
N GLU A 266 5.00 -15.81 -14.20
CA GLU A 266 5.24 -14.42 -14.59
C GLU A 266 5.53 -14.42 -16.10
N ILE A 267 4.80 -13.58 -16.85
CA ILE A 267 5.01 -13.39 -18.28
C ILE A 267 5.19 -11.91 -18.56
N ALA A 268 6.17 -11.53 -19.38
CA ALA A 268 6.43 -10.14 -19.72
C ALA A 268 6.85 -9.95 -21.17
N PHE A 269 6.25 -8.96 -21.80
CA PHE A 269 6.53 -8.48 -23.14
C PHE A 269 7.25 -7.14 -23.05
N PRO A 270 8.42 -6.94 -23.71
CA PRO A 270 9.08 -5.65 -23.76
C PRO A 270 8.17 -4.56 -24.37
N SER A 271 8.21 -3.38 -23.77
CA SER A 271 7.41 -2.25 -24.23
C SER A 271 8.20 -0.93 -24.19
N VAL A 272 7.56 0.16 -23.80
CA VAL A 272 8.13 1.49 -23.83
C VAL A 272 8.17 2.12 -22.45
N GLU A 273 9.07 3.06 -22.26
CA GLU A 273 9.23 3.86 -21.06
C GLU A 273 8.03 4.77 -20.79
N GLN A 274 7.98 5.31 -19.57
CA GLN A 274 6.96 6.26 -19.12
C GLN A 274 6.95 7.52 -20.02
N TYR A 275 5.74 8.06 -20.25
CA TYR A 275 5.47 9.23 -21.09
C TYR A 275 5.71 9.04 -22.60
N HIS A 276 6.12 7.87 -23.05
CA HIS A 276 6.10 7.54 -24.48
C HIS A 276 4.64 7.50 -24.99
N GLU A 277 4.39 7.91 -26.23
CA GLU A 277 3.04 7.95 -26.81
C GLU A 277 2.31 6.60 -26.79
N ASP A 278 3.05 5.51 -26.97
CA ASP A 278 2.49 4.14 -26.93
C ASP A 278 2.18 3.66 -25.51
N SER A 279 2.68 4.32 -24.46
CA SER A 279 2.37 3.89 -23.08
C SER A 279 0.90 4.07 -22.73
N TYR A 280 0.24 5.08 -23.24
CA TYR A 280 -1.18 5.35 -22.97
C TYR A 280 -2.12 4.28 -23.56
N PRO A 281 -2.02 3.90 -24.84
CA PRO A 281 -2.85 2.80 -25.35
C PRO A 281 -2.46 1.42 -24.80
N LEU A 282 -1.19 1.17 -24.44
CA LEU A 282 -0.77 -0.09 -23.80
C LEU A 282 -1.44 -0.28 -22.43
N TYR A 283 -1.64 0.79 -21.68
CA TYR A 283 -2.37 0.75 -20.41
C TYR A 283 -3.81 0.24 -20.61
N PHE A 284 -4.52 0.73 -21.61
CA PHE A 284 -5.89 0.27 -21.87
C PHE A 284 -5.93 -1.11 -22.53
N LEU A 285 -4.96 -1.45 -23.39
CA LEU A 285 -4.83 -2.79 -23.96
C LEU A 285 -4.74 -3.84 -22.86
N ALA A 286 -3.84 -3.63 -21.89
CA ALA A 286 -3.65 -4.57 -20.79
C ALA A 286 -4.95 -4.78 -19.99
N ARG A 287 -5.67 -3.70 -19.69
CA ARG A 287 -6.96 -3.74 -19.00
C ARG A 287 -8.05 -4.43 -19.82
N LEU A 288 -8.15 -4.16 -21.11
CA LEU A 288 -9.14 -4.82 -21.98
C LEU A 288 -8.94 -6.33 -22.08
N ILE A 289 -7.70 -6.80 -21.93
CA ILE A 289 -7.39 -8.24 -21.95
C ILE A 289 -7.71 -8.92 -20.61
N ALA A 290 -7.52 -8.26 -19.46
CA ALA A 290 -7.53 -8.93 -18.16
C ALA A 290 -8.44 -8.33 -17.08
N ASP A 291 -8.86 -7.05 -17.18
CA ASP A 291 -9.63 -6.40 -16.12
C ASP A 291 -11.15 -6.64 -16.27
N GLY A 292 -11.75 -7.07 -15.15
CA GLY A 292 -13.19 -7.33 -15.05
C GLY A 292 -13.61 -8.72 -15.55
N LYS A 293 -14.79 -9.18 -15.09
CA LYS A 293 -15.30 -10.54 -15.38
C LYS A 293 -15.52 -10.80 -16.87
N ASN A 294 -15.81 -9.77 -17.66
CA ASN A 294 -16.01 -9.89 -19.11
C ASN A 294 -14.72 -9.86 -19.94
N SER A 295 -13.55 -9.65 -19.34
CA SER A 295 -12.28 -9.66 -20.06
C SER A 295 -11.92 -11.06 -20.57
N PRO A 296 -11.27 -11.16 -21.75
CA PRO A 296 -10.96 -12.44 -22.36
C PRO A 296 -10.15 -13.37 -21.45
N LEU A 297 -9.11 -12.84 -20.79
CA LEU A 297 -8.23 -13.65 -19.95
C LEU A 297 -8.95 -14.13 -18.68
N HIS A 298 -9.76 -13.27 -18.06
CA HIS A 298 -10.54 -13.65 -16.88
C HIS A 298 -11.52 -14.77 -17.20
N LYS A 299 -12.32 -14.61 -18.27
CA LYS A 299 -13.27 -15.65 -18.70
C LYS A 299 -12.60 -16.98 -18.95
N ILE A 300 -11.48 -17.00 -19.67
CA ILE A 300 -10.81 -18.25 -20.02
C ILE A 300 -10.14 -18.90 -18.80
N ALA A 301 -9.32 -18.15 -18.08
CA ALA A 301 -8.46 -18.73 -17.05
C ALA A 301 -9.18 -18.93 -15.70
N VAL A 302 -10.10 -18.01 -15.34
CA VAL A 302 -10.81 -18.05 -14.04
C VAL A 302 -12.13 -18.79 -14.13
N GLU A 303 -13.00 -18.47 -15.11
CA GLU A 303 -14.36 -19.02 -15.16
C GLU A 303 -14.43 -20.33 -15.94
N GLU A 304 -13.90 -20.37 -17.18
CA GLU A 304 -14.01 -21.55 -18.05
C GLU A 304 -13.09 -22.69 -17.62
N LYS A 305 -11.79 -22.39 -17.39
CA LYS A 305 -10.78 -23.40 -17.06
C LYS A 305 -10.48 -23.53 -15.57
N LYS A 306 -10.90 -22.59 -14.75
CA LYS A 306 -10.73 -22.58 -13.27
C LYS A 306 -9.30 -22.86 -12.84
N LEU A 307 -8.32 -22.19 -13.44
CA LEU A 307 -6.89 -22.39 -13.15
C LEU A 307 -6.38 -21.51 -12.01
N ALA A 308 -6.98 -20.37 -11.78
CA ALA A 308 -6.57 -19.39 -10.80
C ALA A 308 -7.78 -18.63 -10.25
N SER A 309 -7.64 -18.04 -9.07
CA SER A 309 -8.67 -17.19 -8.46
C SER A 309 -8.80 -15.81 -9.12
N SER A 310 -7.74 -15.35 -9.75
CA SER A 310 -7.70 -14.06 -10.43
C SER A 310 -6.56 -14.04 -11.45
N VAL A 311 -6.70 -13.19 -12.42
CA VAL A 311 -5.68 -12.88 -13.42
C VAL A 311 -5.57 -11.37 -13.57
N GLY A 312 -4.42 -10.90 -14.04
CA GLY A 312 -4.18 -9.51 -14.35
C GLY A 312 -3.16 -9.38 -15.46
N PHE A 313 -3.20 -8.30 -16.18
CA PHE A 313 -2.23 -7.95 -17.19
C PHE A 313 -2.01 -6.44 -17.12
N HIS A 314 -0.78 -5.99 -16.92
CA HIS A 314 -0.51 -4.61 -16.55
C HIS A 314 0.64 -4.06 -17.39
N GLN A 315 0.53 -2.81 -17.78
CA GLN A 315 1.68 -2.08 -18.30
C GLN A 315 2.47 -1.51 -17.11
N PHE A 316 3.77 -1.78 -17.10
CA PHE A 316 4.73 -1.23 -16.16
C PHE A 316 5.77 -0.43 -16.95
N ALA A 317 5.66 0.90 -16.90
CA ALA A 317 6.52 1.83 -17.61
C ALA A 317 7.28 2.71 -16.61
N MET A 318 8.61 2.75 -16.73
CA MET A 318 9.53 3.51 -15.90
C MET A 318 10.37 4.46 -16.77
N ALA A 319 11.31 5.21 -16.20
CA ALA A 319 12.04 6.23 -16.95
C ALA A 319 12.95 5.66 -18.06
N VAL A 320 13.50 4.46 -17.90
CA VAL A 320 14.51 3.87 -18.80
C VAL A 320 13.96 2.79 -19.71
N ASP A 321 12.94 2.04 -19.25
CA ASP A 321 12.35 0.89 -19.95
C ASP A 321 10.90 0.67 -19.52
N GLY A 322 10.17 -0.20 -20.23
CA GLY A 322 8.84 -0.63 -19.88
C GLY A 322 8.51 -2.04 -20.34
N MET A 323 7.48 -2.61 -19.74
CA MET A 323 6.97 -3.94 -20.09
C MET A 323 5.45 -4.01 -19.93
N VAL A 324 4.82 -4.94 -20.64
CA VAL A 324 3.47 -5.39 -20.35
C VAL A 324 3.59 -6.77 -19.72
N THR A 325 3.10 -6.92 -18.51
CA THR A 325 3.39 -8.09 -17.68
C THR A 325 2.19 -8.61 -16.93
N SER A 326 2.23 -9.88 -16.59
CA SER A 326 1.28 -10.56 -15.70
C SER A 326 2.03 -11.42 -14.70
N SER A 327 1.49 -11.53 -13.50
CA SER A 327 1.94 -12.46 -12.47
C SER A 327 0.71 -13.13 -11.86
N VAL A 328 0.58 -14.44 -12.08
CA VAL A 328 -0.58 -15.23 -11.67
C VAL A 328 -0.14 -16.41 -10.82
N ILE A 329 -0.74 -16.56 -9.65
CA ILE A 329 -0.62 -17.77 -8.83
C ILE A 329 -1.83 -18.65 -9.17
N THR A 330 -1.58 -19.85 -9.62
CA THR A 330 -2.62 -20.84 -9.94
C THR A 330 -3.11 -21.57 -8.68
N TYR A 331 -4.16 -22.37 -8.81
CA TYR A 331 -4.47 -23.35 -7.77
C TYR A 331 -3.36 -24.40 -7.67
N PRO A 332 -3.21 -25.07 -6.51
CA PRO A 332 -2.23 -26.15 -6.35
C PRO A 332 -2.35 -27.23 -7.43
N ASP A 333 -1.21 -27.78 -7.85
CA ASP A 333 -1.10 -28.85 -8.85
C ASP A 333 -1.60 -28.50 -10.27
N VAL A 334 -1.89 -27.23 -10.56
CA VAL A 334 -2.17 -26.77 -11.92
C VAL A 334 -0.87 -26.64 -12.70
N ASP A 335 -0.79 -27.26 -13.88
CA ASP A 335 0.33 -27.06 -14.78
C ASP A 335 0.30 -25.68 -15.41
N LEU A 336 1.44 -25.01 -15.51
CA LEU A 336 1.53 -23.65 -16.02
C LEU A 336 1.41 -23.56 -17.54
N ASP A 337 1.52 -24.66 -18.29
CA ASP A 337 1.22 -24.68 -19.73
C ASP A 337 -0.26 -24.36 -19.99
N SER A 338 -1.14 -24.88 -19.15
CA SER A 338 -2.56 -24.58 -19.22
C SER A 338 -2.83 -23.08 -19.06
N LEU A 339 -2.18 -22.42 -18.08
CA LEU A 339 -2.30 -20.97 -17.89
C LEU A 339 -1.61 -20.18 -19.02
N TYR A 340 -0.43 -20.59 -19.43
CA TYR A 340 0.33 -19.98 -20.52
C TYR A 340 -0.49 -19.93 -21.81
N ASN A 341 -1.14 -21.05 -22.16
CA ASN A 341 -2.03 -21.14 -23.30
C ASN A 341 -3.27 -20.24 -23.18
N CYS A 342 -3.77 -19.97 -21.95
CA CYS A 342 -4.89 -19.04 -21.76
C CYS A 342 -4.57 -17.62 -22.24
N PHE A 343 -3.33 -17.16 -22.13
CA PHE A 343 -2.93 -15.85 -22.65
C PHE A 343 -3.11 -15.78 -24.18
N PHE A 344 -2.67 -16.79 -24.89
CA PHE A 344 -2.80 -16.79 -26.37
C PHE A 344 -4.25 -16.97 -26.81
N LEU A 345 -5.02 -17.79 -26.13
CA LEU A 345 -6.46 -17.88 -26.37
C LEU A 345 -7.18 -16.55 -26.10
N ALA A 346 -6.74 -15.82 -25.06
CA ALA A 346 -7.29 -14.50 -24.77
C ALA A 346 -6.90 -13.48 -25.85
N PHE A 347 -5.68 -13.53 -26.36
CA PHE A 347 -5.22 -12.70 -27.47
C PHE A 347 -6.02 -13.01 -28.76
N GLU A 348 -6.22 -14.28 -29.08
CA GLU A 348 -7.05 -14.69 -30.21
C GLU A 348 -8.50 -14.22 -30.07
N ARG A 349 -9.09 -14.35 -28.87
CA ARG A 349 -10.44 -13.86 -28.57
C ARG A 349 -10.51 -12.34 -28.72
N PHE A 350 -9.51 -11.61 -28.23
CA PHE A 350 -9.40 -10.16 -28.39
C PHE A 350 -9.30 -9.76 -29.87
N GLU A 351 -8.50 -10.48 -30.68
CA GLU A 351 -8.43 -10.24 -32.14
C GLU A 351 -9.78 -10.45 -32.85
N GLN A 352 -10.52 -11.48 -32.45
CA GLN A 352 -11.82 -11.81 -33.08
C GLN A 352 -12.91 -10.80 -32.72
N THR A 353 -12.91 -10.33 -31.46
CA THR A 353 -13.95 -9.41 -30.95
C THR A 353 -13.61 -7.95 -31.19
N GLY A 354 -12.32 -7.63 -31.31
CA GLY A 354 -11.82 -6.26 -31.37
C GLY A 354 -11.90 -5.54 -30.01
N VAL A 355 -11.69 -4.23 -30.05
CA VAL A 355 -11.76 -3.37 -28.88
C VAL A 355 -13.21 -3.12 -28.46
N ASP A 356 -13.59 -3.55 -27.27
CA ASP A 356 -14.88 -3.20 -26.68
C ASP A 356 -14.92 -1.70 -26.35
N GLN A 357 -15.69 -0.95 -27.15
CA GLN A 357 -15.82 0.51 -27.00
C GLN A 357 -16.48 0.92 -25.68
N LYS A 358 -17.41 0.10 -25.16
CA LYS A 358 -18.03 0.33 -23.85
C LYS A 358 -17.00 0.19 -22.72
N ALA A 359 -16.22 -0.90 -22.74
CA ALA A 359 -15.16 -1.13 -21.76
C ALA A 359 -14.09 -0.03 -21.82
N LEU A 360 -13.65 0.37 -23.02
CA LEU A 360 -12.70 1.47 -23.18
C LEU A 360 -13.24 2.78 -22.61
N LYS A 361 -14.49 3.13 -22.87
CA LYS A 361 -15.13 4.31 -22.30
C LYS A 361 -15.17 4.24 -20.77
N ARG A 362 -15.55 3.08 -20.21
CA ARG A 362 -15.55 2.84 -18.77
C ARG A 362 -14.16 3.04 -18.16
N PHE A 363 -13.13 2.45 -18.74
CA PHE A 363 -11.77 2.56 -18.24
C PHE A 363 -11.23 3.99 -18.26
N LYS A 364 -11.56 4.78 -19.29
CA LYS A 364 -11.24 6.21 -19.34
C LYS A 364 -11.92 6.98 -18.21
N THR A 365 -13.22 6.74 -18.00
CA THR A 365 -13.97 7.36 -16.91
C THR A 365 -13.41 6.97 -15.54
N GLN A 366 -13.09 5.69 -15.33
CA GLN A 366 -12.47 5.22 -14.09
C GLN A 366 -11.08 5.84 -13.85
N TYR A 367 -10.29 6.03 -14.90
CA TYR A 367 -8.99 6.71 -14.79
C TYR A 367 -9.15 8.15 -14.32
N GLU A 368 -10.07 8.91 -14.94
CA GLU A 368 -10.38 10.30 -14.58
C GLU A 368 -10.87 10.42 -13.13
N ILE A 369 -11.87 9.62 -12.74
CA ILE A 369 -12.38 9.58 -11.35
C ILE A 369 -11.27 9.19 -10.38
N GLY A 370 -10.48 8.17 -10.73
CA GLY A 370 -9.34 7.73 -9.93
C GLY A 370 -8.29 8.81 -9.74
N LEU A 371 -8.04 9.65 -10.75
CA LEU A 371 -7.14 10.78 -10.63
C LEU A 371 -7.69 11.83 -9.67
N HIS A 372 -8.94 12.27 -9.83
CA HIS A 372 -9.56 13.24 -8.91
C HIS A 372 -9.52 12.75 -7.47
N ARG A 373 -9.81 11.47 -7.24
CA ARG A 373 -9.71 10.87 -5.90
C ARG A 373 -8.28 10.92 -5.34
N ARG A 374 -7.27 10.57 -6.13
CA ARG A 374 -5.87 10.64 -5.68
C ARG A 374 -5.44 12.07 -5.33
N LEU A 375 -5.90 13.05 -6.09
CA LEU A 375 -5.60 14.47 -5.85
C LEU A 375 -6.38 15.10 -4.68
N SER A 376 -7.03 14.30 -3.83
CA SER A 376 -7.79 14.81 -2.66
C SER A 376 -6.92 15.16 -1.45
N THR A 377 -5.65 14.75 -1.40
CA THR A 377 -4.76 15.04 -0.27
C THR A 377 -3.58 15.92 -0.67
N VAL A 378 -3.13 16.78 0.24
CA VAL A 378 -2.01 17.71 0.01
C VAL A 378 -0.72 16.97 -0.37
N LEU A 379 -0.41 15.86 0.30
CA LEU A 379 0.77 15.05 -0.02
C LEU A 379 0.71 14.50 -1.45
N VAL A 380 -0.42 13.95 -1.87
CA VAL A 380 -0.55 13.38 -3.22
C VAL A 380 -0.54 14.46 -4.29
N LYS A 381 -1.12 15.64 -4.04
CA LYS A 381 -0.95 16.82 -4.91
C LYS A 381 0.54 17.18 -5.05
N GLY A 382 1.24 17.30 -3.92
CA GLY A 382 2.68 17.58 -3.88
C GLY A 382 3.50 16.54 -4.65
N ASN A 383 3.25 15.25 -4.43
CA ASN A 383 3.95 14.16 -5.12
C ASN A 383 3.71 14.13 -6.63
N ASN A 384 2.51 14.50 -7.10
CA ASN A 384 2.25 14.62 -8.54
C ASN A 384 3.06 15.78 -9.16
N LEU A 385 3.10 16.94 -8.49
CA LEU A 385 3.92 18.08 -8.92
C LEU A 385 5.41 17.70 -8.94
N LEU A 386 5.87 16.98 -7.93
CA LEU A 386 7.24 16.50 -7.78
C LEU A 386 7.63 15.55 -8.92
N SER A 387 6.82 14.51 -9.17
CA SER A 387 7.06 13.52 -10.23
C SER A 387 7.00 14.16 -11.61
N GLY A 388 6.00 15.00 -11.90
CA GLY A 388 5.91 15.73 -13.15
C GLY A 388 7.16 16.57 -13.42
N ASN A 389 7.64 17.30 -12.41
CA ASN A 389 8.85 18.10 -12.50
C ASN A 389 10.11 17.24 -12.71
N THR A 390 10.27 16.17 -11.93
CA THR A 390 11.46 15.32 -11.97
C THR A 390 11.67 14.68 -13.34
N PHE A 391 10.61 14.14 -13.93
CA PHE A 391 10.73 13.35 -15.16
C PHE A 391 10.51 14.16 -16.43
N THR A 392 9.82 15.29 -16.37
CA THR A 392 9.47 16.05 -17.59
C THR A 392 9.78 17.55 -17.49
N GLY A 393 10.17 18.06 -16.33
CA GLY A 393 10.31 19.48 -16.07
C GLY A 393 8.98 20.25 -15.94
N GLN A 394 7.84 19.56 -16.05
CA GLN A 394 6.48 20.12 -16.00
C GLN A 394 5.76 19.60 -14.73
N PRO A 395 5.64 20.38 -13.67
CA PRO A 395 5.00 19.94 -12.44
C PRO A 395 3.56 19.45 -12.63
N ASP A 396 2.79 20.12 -13.49
CA ASP A 396 1.38 19.81 -13.79
C ASP A 396 1.17 18.76 -14.88
N LYS A 397 2.19 17.98 -15.19
CA LYS A 397 2.17 16.94 -16.24
C LYS A 397 0.99 15.98 -16.15
N VAL A 398 0.49 15.71 -14.94
CA VAL A 398 -0.63 14.82 -14.67
C VAL A 398 -1.92 15.20 -15.44
N PHE A 399 -2.15 16.47 -15.69
CA PHE A 399 -3.32 16.91 -16.47
C PHE A 399 -3.14 16.71 -17.97
N THR A 400 -1.92 16.92 -18.48
CA THR A 400 -1.59 16.57 -19.87
C THR A 400 -1.72 15.05 -20.07
N ASP A 401 -1.28 14.25 -19.11
CA ASP A 401 -1.43 12.79 -19.19
C ASP A 401 -2.89 12.35 -19.17
N LEU A 402 -3.73 12.99 -18.36
CA LEU A 402 -5.18 12.73 -18.39
C LEU A 402 -5.75 12.94 -19.79
N GLU A 403 -5.40 14.01 -20.47
CA GLU A 403 -5.88 14.26 -21.83
C GLU A 403 -5.32 13.24 -22.84
N ASN A 404 -4.06 12.82 -22.67
CA ASN A 404 -3.48 11.76 -23.48
C ASN A 404 -4.23 10.43 -23.29
N TYR A 405 -4.52 10.04 -22.04
CA TYR A 405 -5.34 8.84 -21.78
C TYR A 405 -6.76 8.96 -22.38
N LYS A 406 -7.39 10.12 -22.28
CA LYS A 406 -8.74 10.36 -22.83
C LYS A 406 -8.75 10.31 -24.36
N SER A 407 -7.65 10.69 -25.01
CA SER A 407 -7.55 10.71 -26.49
C SER A 407 -7.35 9.33 -27.13
N VAL A 408 -6.90 8.31 -26.39
CA VAL A 408 -6.62 6.96 -26.92
C VAL A 408 -7.82 6.42 -27.70
N THR A 409 -7.59 5.91 -28.90
CA THR A 409 -8.60 5.31 -29.76
C THR A 409 -8.50 3.77 -29.80
N ALA A 410 -9.50 3.10 -30.36
CA ALA A 410 -9.43 1.66 -30.59
C ALA A 410 -8.33 1.29 -31.61
N GLU A 411 -8.10 2.14 -32.59
CA GLU A 411 -7.05 1.99 -33.59
C GLU A 411 -5.66 2.05 -32.94
N ASP A 412 -5.46 2.95 -31.96
CA ASP A 412 -4.22 3.03 -31.19
C ASP A 412 -3.97 1.75 -30.39
N ILE A 413 -5.02 1.21 -29.77
CA ILE A 413 -4.94 -0.03 -28.99
C ILE A 413 -4.59 -1.21 -29.89
N MET A 414 -5.22 -1.35 -31.06
CA MET A 414 -4.88 -2.41 -32.01
C MET A 414 -3.46 -2.25 -32.55
N ARG A 415 -3.03 -1.03 -32.83
CA ARG A 415 -1.66 -0.72 -33.31
C ARG A 415 -0.60 -1.17 -32.28
N VAL A 416 -0.79 -0.86 -30.99
CA VAL A 416 0.17 -1.27 -29.94
C VAL A 416 0.08 -2.78 -29.65
N TYR A 417 -1.10 -3.40 -29.78
CA TYR A 417 -1.22 -4.84 -29.69
C TYR A 417 -0.37 -5.56 -30.76
N GLU A 418 -0.46 -5.16 -32.03
CA GLU A 418 0.35 -5.73 -33.12
C GLU A 418 1.85 -5.43 -32.94
N LYS A 419 2.17 -4.25 -32.42
CA LYS A 419 3.57 -3.80 -32.27
C LYS A 419 4.29 -4.50 -31.11
N TYR A 420 3.62 -4.74 -29.97
CA TYR A 420 4.28 -5.16 -28.73
C TYR A 420 3.86 -6.54 -28.23
N ILE A 421 2.72 -7.10 -28.65
CA ILE A 421 2.18 -8.34 -28.10
C ILE A 421 2.08 -9.45 -29.15
N LYS A 422 1.40 -9.19 -30.26
CA LYS A 422 1.09 -10.21 -31.27
C LYS A 422 2.34 -10.82 -31.89
N GLY A 423 2.59 -12.11 -31.62
CA GLY A 423 3.72 -12.84 -32.15
C GLY A 423 5.09 -12.34 -31.66
N LYS A 424 5.14 -11.59 -30.56
CA LYS A 424 6.38 -11.05 -29.99
C LYS A 424 7.04 -12.02 -29.01
N ASN A 425 8.37 -11.95 -29.00
CA ASN A 425 9.17 -12.65 -27.99
C ASN A 425 8.89 -12.07 -26.60
N HIS A 426 8.88 -12.93 -25.60
CA HIS A 426 8.59 -12.59 -24.21
C HIS A 426 9.39 -13.47 -23.27
N VAL A 427 9.38 -13.13 -21.98
CA VAL A 427 9.98 -13.94 -20.93
C VAL A 427 8.88 -14.58 -20.10
N VAL A 428 9.04 -15.85 -19.77
CA VAL A 428 8.17 -16.58 -18.85
C VAL A 428 9.03 -17.13 -17.72
N VAL A 429 8.63 -16.84 -16.49
CA VAL A 429 9.22 -17.43 -15.29
C VAL A 429 8.17 -18.27 -14.57
N SER A 430 8.45 -19.55 -14.42
CA SER A 430 7.66 -20.52 -13.68
C SER A 430 8.26 -20.71 -12.29
N THR A 431 7.66 -20.10 -11.25
CA THR A 431 8.01 -20.42 -9.86
C THR A 431 7.13 -21.57 -9.39
N ILE A 432 7.72 -22.73 -9.12
CA ILE A 432 7.02 -23.97 -8.83
C ILE A 432 7.39 -24.51 -7.45
N PRO A 433 6.49 -25.25 -6.79
CA PRO A 433 6.83 -25.95 -5.55
C PRO A 433 8.00 -26.93 -5.76
N ALA A 434 8.89 -27.03 -4.78
CA ALA A 434 10.05 -27.89 -4.84
C ALA A 434 9.68 -29.35 -5.17
N GLY A 435 10.37 -29.96 -6.15
CA GLY A 435 10.13 -31.28 -6.66
C GLY A 435 8.96 -31.44 -7.65
N LYS A 436 8.36 -30.32 -8.10
CA LYS A 436 7.21 -30.29 -9.02
C LYS A 436 7.58 -29.67 -10.39
N VAL A 437 8.70 -30.10 -10.96
CA VAL A 437 9.22 -29.54 -12.25
C VAL A 437 8.24 -29.74 -13.41
N ASP A 438 7.42 -30.77 -13.34
CA ASP A 438 6.35 -31.09 -14.29
C ASP A 438 5.24 -30.01 -14.37
N LEU A 439 5.17 -29.11 -13.39
CA LEU A 439 4.22 -28.00 -13.39
C LEU A 439 4.73 -26.75 -14.12
N ALA A 440 6.03 -26.71 -14.48
CA ALA A 440 6.60 -25.56 -15.21
C ALA A 440 6.15 -25.53 -16.67
N VAL A 441 6.12 -24.36 -17.28
CA VAL A 441 5.82 -24.19 -18.72
C VAL A 441 6.79 -25.02 -19.55
N GLU A 442 6.29 -25.80 -20.52
CA GLU A 442 7.08 -26.70 -21.38
C GLU A 442 8.23 -25.97 -22.08
N GLY A 443 9.40 -26.61 -22.09
CA GLY A 443 10.62 -26.01 -22.63
C GLY A 443 11.32 -25.03 -21.72
N SER A 444 10.89 -24.88 -20.48
CA SER A 444 11.59 -24.06 -19.48
C SER A 444 12.91 -24.73 -19.07
N ILE A 445 13.96 -23.91 -18.94
CA ILE A 445 15.25 -24.30 -18.39
C ILE A 445 15.30 -23.95 -16.90
N ALA A 446 16.05 -24.72 -16.10
CA ALA A 446 16.27 -24.38 -14.68
C ALA A 446 16.98 -23.03 -14.55
N ALA A 447 16.50 -22.20 -13.64
CA ALA A 447 17.15 -20.93 -13.34
C ALA A 447 18.51 -21.17 -12.67
N ASP A 448 19.56 -20.59 -13.25
CA ASP A 448 20.90 -20.58 -12.65
C ASP A 448 20.99 -19.43 -11.63
N MET A 449 20.51 -19.70 -10.40
CA MET A 449 20.50 -18.74 -9.30
C MET A 449 21.10 -19.36 -8.04
N GLN A 450 21.83 -18.55 -7.28
CA GLN A 450 22.31 -18.91 -5.95
C GLN A 450 21.80 -17.92 -4.94
N PHE A 451 21.21 -18.41 -3.85
CA PHE A 451 20.66 -17.59 -2.78
C PHE A 451 21.43 -17.83 -1.48
N GLU A 452 21.47 -16.81 -0.63
CA GLU A 452 22.14 -16.87 0.67
C GLU A 452 21.52 -17.98 1.54
N SER A 453 22.33 -18.90 2.03
CA SER A 453 21.92 -19.86 3.04
C SER A 453 22.07 -19.30 4.45
N ILE A 454 21.36 -19.88 5.43
CA ILE A 454 21.48 -19.49 6.85
C ILE A 454 22.95 -19.55 7.32
N ALA A 455 23.71 -20.55 6.87
CA ALA A 455 25.12 -20.71 7.25
C ALA A 455 26.02 -19.59 6.71
N GLN A 456 25.59 -18.88 5.66
CA GLN A 456 26.33 -17.78 5.06
C GLN A 456 25.98 -16.42 5.67
N GLN A 457 24.93 -16.35 6.50
CA GLN A 457 24.52 -15.10 7.13
C GLN A 457 25.64 -14.57 8.05
N LYS A 458 26.09 -13.38 7.76
CA LYS A 458 27.08 -12.66 8.56
C LYS A 458 26.47 -11.40 9.13
N THR A 459 26.73 -11.15 10.40
CA THR A 459 26.46 -9.87 11.06
C THR A 459 27.75 -9.08 11.04
N MET A 460 27.71 -7.86 10.50
CA MET A 460 28.89 -6.99 10.38
C MET A 460 29.12 -6.18 11.63
N SER A 461 28.05 -5.67 12.23
CA SER A 461 28.14 -4.83 13.43
C SER A 461 28.46 -5.65 14.66
N LYS A 462 29.26 -5.09 15.55
CA LYS A 462 29.48 -5.65 16.91
C LYS A 462 28.22 -5.39 17.75
N ALA A 463 27.89 -6.34 18.63
CA ALA A 463 26.82 -6.14 19.61
C ALA A 463 27.19 -4.95 20.53
N GLY A 464 26.30 -3.96 20.66
CA GLY A 464 26.50 -2.80 21.49
C GLY A 464 26.01 -1.50 20.85
N GLU A 465 26.16 -0.39 21.57
CA GLU A 465 25.88 0.93 21.02
C GLU A 465 26.95 1.32 20.00
N VAL A 466 26.53 1.97 18.90
CA VAL A 466 27.48 2.59 18.00
C VAL A 466 28.08 3.79 18.70
N ILE A 467 29.40 3.72 18.97
CA ILE A 467 30.15 4.88 19.42
C ILE A 467 30.44 5.71 18.18
N ASP A 468 29.92 6.92 18.16
CA ASP A 468 30.15 7.84 17.05
C ASP A 468 31.57 8.43 17.20
N ASP A 469 32.35 8.27 16.13
CA ASP A 469 33.64 8.98 16.07
C ASP A 469 33.39 10.49 16.00
N PRO A 470 34.28 11.30 16.63
CA PRO A 470 34.20 12.74 16.49
C PRO A 470 34.41 13.17 15.04
N TYR A 471 33.66 14.16 14.61
CA TYR A 471 33.72 14.72 13.24
C TYR A 471 33.77 16.25 13.34
N GLU A 472 34.29 16.88 12.28
CA GLU A 472 34.24 18.34 12.14
C GLU A 472 32.87 18.77 11.58
N TYR A 473 32.29 19.79 12.23
CA TYR A 473 31.04 20.36 11.76
C TYR A 473 31.24 21.17 10.47
N THR A 474 30.34 21.03 9.55
CA THR A 474 30.28 21.85 8.35
C THR A 474 29.95 23.30 8.76
N PRO A 475 30.71 24.32 8.32
CA PRO A 475 30.38 25.71 8.61
C PRO A 475 28.98 26.07 8.11
N SER A 476 28.20 26.75 8.94
CA SER A 476 26.85 27.24 8.63
C SER A 476 26.76 28.74 8.91
N LYS A 477 25.89 29.43 8.13
CA LYS A 477 25.59 30.86 8.34
C LYS A 477 24.58 31.08 9.47
N ILE A 478 23.90 30.05 9.90
CA ILE A 478 22.93 30.08 10.99
C ILE A 478 23.37 29.09 12.09
N ASP A 479 22.86 29.30 13.30
CA ASP A 479 23.07 28.36 14.38
C ASP A 479 22.11 27.16 14.23
N ARG A 480 22.62 26.08 13.63
CA ARG A 480 21.84 24.86 13.41
C ARG A 480 21.70 23.98 14.64
N THR A 481 22.47 24.24 15.70
CA THR A 481 22.37 23.50 16.97
C THR A 481 21.08 23.83 17.72
N VAL A 482 20.46 24.96 17.39
CA VAL A 482 19.18 25.39 17.96
C VAL A 482 18.04 24.86 17.11
N LYS A 483 17.33 23.86 17.64
CA LYS A 483 16.11 23.34 17.03
C LYS A 483 15.04 24.43 16.95
N PRO A 484 14.43 24.72 15.77
CA PRO A 484 13.34 25.68 15.65
C PRO A 484 12.15 25.31 16.54
N ASP A 485 11.56 26.33 17.16
CA ASP A 485 10.29 26.15 17.86
C ASP A 485 9.15 25.90 16.86
N LEU A 486 8.03 25.38 17.35
CA LEU A 486 6.82 25.29 16.52
C LEU A 486 6.30 26.70 16.27
N LEU A 487 5.75 26.93 15.07
CA LEU A 487 5.15 28.21 14.75
C LEU A 487 3.95 28.48 15.67
N SER A 488 3.63 29.77 15.88
CA SER A 488 2.54 30.18 16.79
C SER A 488 1.13 29.89 16.31
N ASN A 489 0.98 29.36 15.09
CA ASN A 489 -0.29 29.05 14.43
C ASN A 489 -0.74 27.59 14.59
N THR A 490 -0.46 26.99 15.74
CA THR A 490 -0.91 25.61 16.06
C THR A 490 -2.39 25.43 15.73
N PRO A 491 -2.75 24.41 14.93
CA PRO A 491 -4.14 24.19 14.56
C PRO A 491 -4.98 23.71 15.75
N GLU A 492 -6.21 24.21 15.81
CA GLU A 492 -7.21 23.68 16.74
C GLU A 492 -8.00 22.56 16.06
N LEU A 493 -8.37 21.54 16.84
CA LEU A 493 -9.19 20.45 16.34
C LEU A 493 -10.59 20.96 15.99
N ASN A 494 -10.93 21.01 14.73
CA ASN A 494 -12.26 21.35 14.24
C ASN A 494 -13.00 20.08 13.82
N VAL A 495 -13.85 19.55 14.70
CA VAL A 495 -14.66 18.38 14.38
C VAL A 495 -15.81 18.80 13.45
N PRO A 496 -15.93 18.24 12.25
CA PRO A 496 -17.02 18.58 11.33
C PRO A 496 -18.38 18.23 11.95
N GLU A 497 -19.40 19.01 11.60
CA GLU A 497 -20.77 18.78 12.07
C GLU A 497 -21.29 17.45 11.54
N ILE A 498 -21.54 16.52 12.48
CA ILE A 498 -22.13 15.21 12.16
C ILE A 498 -23.64 15.32 12.33
N TRP A 499 -24.36 15.33 11.20
CA TRP A 499 -25.80 15.19 11.25
C TRP A 499 -26.23 13.73 11.36
N ASN A 500 -27.38 13.48 11.96
CA ASN A 500 -27.93 12.14 12.08
C ASN A 500 -29.43 12.13 11.81
N MET A 501 -29.93 11.00 11.32
CA MET A 501 -31.34 10.75 11.09
C MET A 501 -31.65 9.26 11.22
N THR A 502 -32.85 8.94 11.70
CA THR A 502 -33.41 7.60 11.65
C THR A 502 -34.46 7.53 10.55
N LEU A 503 -34.31 6.58 9.64
CA LEU A 503 -35.25 6.34 8.56
C LEU A 503 -36.49 5.59 9.09
N LYS A 504 -37.61 5.59 8.32
CA LYS A 504 -38.86 4.96 8.74
C LYS A 504 -38.77 3.46 9.05
N ASN A 505 -37.87 2.76 8.41
CA ASN A 505 -37.57 1.34 8.62
C ASN A 505 -36.57 1.06 9.76
N GLY A 506 -36.17 2.07 10.52
CA GLY A 506 -35.26 1.92 11.66
C GLY A 506 -33.77 2.07 11.32
N LEU A 507 -33.36 2.22 10.05
CA LEU A 507 -31.96 2.43 9.69
C LEU A 507 -31.45 3.79 10.20
N GLU A 508 -30.41 3.77 11.02
CA GLU A 508 -29.70 4.97 11.47
C GLU A 508 -28.70 5.43 10.39
N VAL A 509 -28.78 6.71 10.03
CA VAL A 509 -27.85 7.33 9.07
C VAL A 509 -27.14 8.49 9.75
N LYS A 510 -25.81 8.50 9.67
CA LYS A 510 -24.96 9.60 10.11
C LYS A 510 -24.17 10.13 8.92
N GLY A 511 -23.98 11.43 8.84
CA GLY A 511 -23.24 11.96 7.71
C GLY A 511 -22.55 13.26 8.00
N ILE A 512 -21.59 13.56 7.15
CA ILE A 512 -20.84 14.80 7.08
C ILE A 512 -21.03 15.35 5.67
N ARG A 513 -21.34 16.64 5.56
CA ARG A 513 -21.33 17.31 4.26
C ARG A 513 -19.90 17.73 3.93
N ASN A 514 -19.41 17.26 2.79
CA ASN A 514 -18.14 17.70 2.21
C ASN A 514 -18.37 17.98 0.72
N ASP A 515 -18.09 19.20 0.29
CA ASP A 515 -18.28 19.70 -1.08
C ASP A 515 -16.97 20.01 -1.83
N GLU A 516 -15.81 19.65 -1.25
CA GLU A 516 -14.51 19.87 -1.86
C GLU A 516 -14.31 19.04 -3.14
N ILE A 517 -14.84 17.82 -3.15
CA ILE A 517 -14.76 16.91 -4.31
C ILE A 517 -16.15 16.37 -4.64
N PRO A 518 -16.47 16.14 -5.93
CA PRO A 518 -17.79 15.66 -6.35
C PRO A 518 -17.99 14.15 -6.11
N LEU A 519 -17.48 13.63 -4.99
CA LEU A 519 -17.57 12.24 -4.60
C LEU A 519 -18.44 12.06 -3.35
N VAL A 520 -19.15 10.94 -3.30
CA VAL A 520 -19.87 10.48 -2.13
C VAL A 520 -19.28 9.16 -1.70
N TYR A 521 -18.91 9.09 -0.42
CA TYR A 521 -18.50 7.86 0.26
C TYR A 521 -19.62 7.40 1.16
N PHE A 522 -19.93 6.12 1.13
CA PHE A 522 -20.96 5.53 2.00
C PHE A 522 -20.52 4.17 2.54
N SER A 523 -21.02 3.84 3.73
CA SER A 523 -20.77 2.56 4.37
C SER A 523 -22.01 2.11 5.13
N PHE A 524 -22.56 0.95 4.79
CA PHE A 524 -23.52 0.24 5.62
C PHE A 524 -22.75 -0.73 6.52
N ILE A 525 -23.06 -0.71 7.81
CA ILE A 525 -22.46 -1.56 8.82
C ILE A 525 -23.57 -2.32 9.51
N LEU A 526 -23.63 -3.63 9.29
CA LEU A 526 -24.52 -4.53 10.03
C LEU A 526 -23.73 -5.08 11.22
N ASN A 527 -24.25 -4.91 12.43
CA ASN A 527 -23.62 -5.37 13.67
C ASN A 527 -23.71 -6.91 13.82
N ARG A 528 -23.38 -7.64 12.75
CA ARG A 528 -23.33 -9.09 12.74
C ARG A 528 -22.25 -9.57 11.82
N GLY A 529 -21.27 -10.24 12.37
CA GLY A 529 -20.13 -10.81 11.69
C GLY A 529 -19.89 -12.27 12.08
N ALA A 530 -18.73 -12.79 11.71
CA ALA A 530 -18.35 -14.19 11.88
C ALA A 530 -18.35 -14.66 13.34
N SER A 531 -18.22 -13.76 14.29
CA SER A 531 -18.28 -14.10 15.72
C SER A 531 -19.66 -14.59 16.18
N HIS A 532 -20.67 -14.43 15.36
CA HIS A 532 -22.02 -14.95 15.59
C HIS A 532 -22.33 -16.21 14.78
N ASP A 533 -21.37 -16.69 14.00
CA ASP A 533 -21.56 -17.91 13.21
C ASP A 533 -21.64 -19.13 14.15
N PRO A 534 -22.54 -20.08 13.88
CA PRO A 534 -22.44 -21.40 14.49
C PRO A 534 -21.08 -22.04 14.18
N VAL A 535 -20.48 -22.74 15.13
CA VAL A 535 -19.13 -23.34 14.96
C VAL A 535 -19.05 -24.23 13.72
N GLU A 536 -20.11 -25.02 13.48
CA GLU A 536 -20.21 -25.90 12.31
C GLU A 536 -20.48 -25.17 10.99
N LYS A 537 -20.84 -23.89 11.03
CA LYS A 537 -21.08 -23.03 9.86
C LYS A 537 -20.15 -21.81 9.86
N ALA A 538 -19.00 -21.89 10.55
CA ALA A 538 -18.05 -20.81 10.59
C ALA A 538 -17.64 -20.37 9.17
N GLY A 539 -17.72 -19.06 8.90
CA GLY A 539 -17.52 -18.45 7.61
C GLY A 539 -18.80 -18.05 6.86
N VAL A 540 -19.98 -18.46 7.35
CA VAL A 540 -21.26 -18.16 6.67
C VAL A 540 -21.52 -16.65 6.56
N ALA A 541 -21.21 -15.86 7.58
CA ALA A 541 -21.40 -14.40 7.55
C ALA A 541 -20.55 -13.75 6.45
N CYS A 542 -19.27 -14.13 6.36
CA CYS A 542 -18.34 -13.56 5.39
C CYS A 542 -18.68 -13.97 3.96
N LEU A 543 -19.00 -15.25 3.74
CA LEU A 543 -19.37 -15.72 2.41
C LEU A 543 -20.72 -15.13 1.96
N THR A 544 -21.68 -14.98 2.87
CA THR A 544 -22.94 -14.26 2.57
C THR A 544 -22.67 -12.82 2.13
N ALA A 545 -21.82 -12.09 2.85
CA ALA A 545 -21.46 -10.72 2.49
C ALA A 545 -20.81 -10.65 1.09
N GLN A 546 -19.88 -11.54 0.80
CA GLN A 546 -19.20 -11.61 -0.50
C GLN A 546 -20.21 -11.89 -1.64
N MET A 547 -21.13 -12.82 -1.41
CA MET A 547 -22.12 -13.21 -2.40
C MET A 547 -23.16 -12.12 -2.72
N LEU A 548 -23.36 -11.11 -1.87
CA LEU A 548 -24.23 -9.98 -2.22
C LEU A 548 -23.75 -9.24 -3.49
N LYS A 549 -22.44 -9.19 -3.70
CA LYS A 549 -21.86 -8.56 -4.89
C LYS A 549 -21.53 -9.59 -5.96
N GLU A 550 -20.88 -10.68 -5.60
CA GLU A 550 -20.37 -11.66 -6.55
C GLU A 550 -21.45 -12.57 -7.13
N GLY A 551 -22.56 -12.73 -6.43
CA GLY A 551 -23.70 -13.54 -6.84
C GLY A 551 -24.73 -12.83 -7.73
N GLY A 552 -24.48 -11.58 -8.12
CA GLY A 552 -25.44 -10.80 -8.88
C GLY A 552 -26.68 -10.40 -8.09
N THR A 553 -27.75 -10.04 -8.79
CA THR A 553 -29.08 -9.77 -8.19
C THR A 553 -30.16 -10.66 -8.82
N ALA A 554 -31.37 -10.62 -8.33
CA ALA A 554 -32.48 -11.37 -8.93
C ALA A 554 -32.76 -10.97 -10.40
N THR A 555 -32.30 -9.82 -10.84
CA THR A 555 -32.53 -9.26 -12.17
C THR A 555 -31.27 -9.06 -13.01
N MET A 556 -30.09 -9.22 -12.43
CA MET A 556 -28.79 -9.01 -13.09
C MET A 556 -27.84 -10.16 -12.77
N SER A 557 -27.15 -10.66 -13.79
CA SER A 557 -26.03 -11.58 -13.58
C SER A 557 -24.89 -10.92 -12.79
N PRO A 558 -23.91 -11.68 -12.25
CA PRO A 558 -22.71 -11.13 -11.64
C PRO A 558 -21.96 -10.11 -12.53
N GLU A 559 -21.85 -10.39 -13.85
CA GLU A 559 -21.20 -9.54 -14.83
C GLU A 559 -22.01 -8.26 -15.09
N GLU A 560 -23.33 -8.40 -15.27
CA GLU A 560 -24.23 -7.27 -15.50
C GLU A 560 -24.22 -6.29 -14.31
N LEU A 561 -24.18 -6.81 -13.09
CA LEU A 561 -24.09 -5.98 -11.87
C LEU A 561 -22.75 -5.26 -11.80
N GLU A 562 -21.63 -5.95 -12.10
CA GLU A 562 -20.31 -5.33 -12.15
C GLU A 562 -20.25 -4.22 -13.21
N GLU A 563 -20.78 -4.48 -14.41
CA GLU A 563 -20.86 -3.47 -15.46
C GLU A 563 -21.74 -2.28 -15.09
N ALA A 564 -22.87 -2.51 -14.43
CA ALA A 564 -23.76 -1.45 -13.99
C ALA A 564 -23.09 -0.50 -13.00
N PHE A 565 -22.33 -1.00 -12.03
CA PHE A 565 -21.52 -0.15 -11.15
C PHE A 565 -20.41 0.57 -11.92
N ALA A 566 -19.73 -0.14 -12.81
CA ALA A 566 -18.64 0.42 -13.60
C ALA A 566 -19.09 1.54 -14.54
N ASP A 567 -20.30 1.48 -15.09
CA ASP A 567 -20.88 2.51 -15.95
C ASP A 567 -21.09 3.85 -15.21
N TYR A 568 -21.27 3.80 -13.87
CA TYR A 568 -21.30 4.99 -12.99
C TYR A 568 -19.91 5.35 -12.41
N GLY A 569 -18.86 4.60 -12.77
CA GLY A 569 -17.55 4.74 -12.11
C GLY A 569 -17.61 4.45 -10.61
N ALA A 570 -18.65 3.77 -10.16
CA ALA A 570 -18.84 3.44 -8.76
C ALA A 570 -17.98 2.25 -8.36
N VAL A 571 -17.46 2.29 -7.14
CA VAL A 571 -16.78 1.16 -6.50
C VAL A 571 -17.64 0.75 -5.30
N VAL A 572 -18.11 -0.49 -5.29
CA VAL A 572 -18.90 -1.05 -4.18
C VAL A 572 -18.25 -2.36 -3.76
N ASN A 573 -18.05 -2.54 -2.45
CA ASN A 573 -17.47 -3.75 -1.87
C ASN A 573 -18.35 -4.26 -0.73
N CYS A 574 -18.48 -5.59 -0.63
CA CYS A 574 -19.16 -6.27 0.45
C CYS A 574 -18.21 -7.27 1.09
N TYR A 575 -18.06 -7.21 2.42
CA TYR A 575 -17.20 -8.13 3.15
C TYR A 575 -17.68 -8.31 4.59
N GLY A 576 -17.45 -9.50 5.12
CA GLY A 576 -17.63 -9.79 6.52
C GLY A 576 -16.34 -9.63 7.30
N SER A 577 -16.47 -9.17 8.54
CA SER A 577 -15.41 -9.20 9.54
C SER A 577 -15.79 -10.13 10.70
N VAL A 578 -14.97 -10.13 11.74
CA VAL A 578 -15.31 -10.87 12.97
C VAL A 578 -16.58 -10.32 13.62
N GLU A 579 -16.73 -9.00 13.74
CA GLU A 579 -17.82 -8.37 14.51
C GLU A 579 -18.99 -7.89 13.64
N SER A 580 -18.74 -7.53 12.40
CA SER A 580 -19.72 -6.85 11.54
C SER A 580 -19.60 -7.26 10.07
N THR A 581 -20.67 -7.02 9.35
CA THR A 581 -20.70 -7.06 7.88
C THR A 581 -20.71 -5.63 7.34
N TYR A 582 -19.91 -5.40 6.34
CA TYR A 582 -19.73 -4.09 5.70
C TYR A 582 -20.14 -4.13 4.23
N LEU A 583 -20.88 -3.12 3.82
CA LEU A 583 -21.07 -2.77 2.43
C LEU A 583 -20.59 -1.33 2.29
N THR A 584 -19.47 -1.15 1.59
CA THR A 584 -18.84 0.17 1.41
C THR A 584 -18.87 0.57 -0.05
N GLY A 585 -19.01 1.85 -0.32
CA GLY A 585 -19.00 2.31 -1.69
C GLY A 585 -18.63 3.78 -1.84
N GLN A 586 -18.29 4.12 -3.08
CA GLN A 586 -18.04 5.48 -3.52
C GLN A 586 -18.56 5.69 -4.94
N CYS A 587 -19.06 6.88 -5.23
CA CYS A 587 -19.51 7.28 -6.56
C CYS A 587 -19.51 8.81 -6.70
N LEU A 588 -19.73 9.30 -7.92
CA LEU A 588 -20.00 10.73 -8.10
C LEU A 588 -21.35 11.10 -7.45
N ASN A 589 -21.43 12.30 -6.87
CA ASN A 589 -22.65 12.79 -6.21
C ASN A 589 -23.88 12.76 -7.17
N LYS A 590 -23.71 13.10 -8.45
CA LYS A 590 -24.77 13.07 -9.48
C LYS A 590 -25.35 11.66 -9.71
N ASP A 591 -24.54 10.60 -9.50
CA ASP A 591 -24.90 9.21 -9.77
C ASP A 591 -25.33 8.45 -8.51
N PHE A 592 -25.27 9.07 -7.33
CA PHE A 592 -25.57 8.45 -6.05
C PHE A 592 -26.95 7.76 -6.01
N ALA A 593 -27.97 8.37 -6.61
CA ALA A 593 -29.31 7.79 -6.60
C ALA A 593 -29.38 6.46 -7.40
N ASN A 594 -28.68 6.39 -8.54
CA ASN A 594 -28.62 5.19 -9.37
C ASN A 594 -27.81 4.09 -8.66
N VAL A 595 -26.67 4.47 -8.06
CA VAL A 595 -25.84 3.54 -7.29
C VAL A 595 -26.59 2.98 -6.07
N MET A 596 -27.37 3.82 -5.35
CA MET A 596 -28.20 3.35 -4.24
C MET A 596 -29.34 2.43 -4.69
N GLN A 597 -29.82 2.54 -5.90
CA GLN A 597 -30.78 1.58 -6.44
C GLN A 597 -30.12 0.20 -6.63
N LEU A 598 -28.92 0.14 -7.23
CA LEU A 598 -28.17 -1.12 -7.37
C LEU A 598 -27.81 -1.74 -6.01
N VAL A 599 -27.37 -0.91 -5.05
CA VAL A 599 -27.11 -1.34 -3.67
C VAL A 599 -28.39 -1.90 -3.01
N GLY A 600 -29.51 -1.26 -3.26
CA GLY A 600 -30.81 -1.75 -2.80
C GLY A 600 -31.16 -3.13 -3.35
N GLU A 601 -30.96 -3.35 -4.63
CA GLU A 601 -31.16 -4.67 -5.28
C GLU A 601 -30.22 -5.73 -4.67
N MET A 602 -28.94 -5.40 -4.43
CA MET A 602 -28.00 -6.33 -3.79
C MET A 602 -28.44 -6.74 -2.37
N ILE A 603 -28.91 -5.78 -1.58
CA ILE A 603 -29.33 -6.04 -0.18
C ILE A 603 -30.66 -6.79 -0.14
N LEU A 604 -31.62 -6.44 -0.99
CA LEU A 604 -33.00 -6.94 -0.91
C LEU A 604 -33.22 -8.21 -1.74
N HIS A 605 -32.56 -8.29 -2.89
CA HIS A 605 -32.79 -9.31 -3.92
C HIS A 605 -31.49 -9.89 -4.48
N PRO A 606 -30.60 -10.45 -3.62
CA PRO A 606 -29.38 -11.08 -4.11
C PRO A 606 -29.67 -12.23 -5.07
N GLY A 607 -28.84 -12.38 -6.10
CA GLY A 607 -29.06 -13.37 -7.17
C GLY A 607 -28.71 -14.81 -6.78
N TRP A 608 -27.76 -14.96 -5.86
CA TRP A 608 -27.27 -16.25 -5.39
C TRP A 608 -26.79 -17.19 -6.51
N ASP A 609 -25.99 -16.65 -7.45
CA ASP A 609 -25.42 -17.42 -8.54
C ASP A 609 -24.59 -18.60 -8.02
N GLU A 610 -24.87 -19.81 -8.52
CA GLU A 610 -24.26 -21.05 -8.03
C GLU A 610 -22.80 -21.19 -8.47
N ASP A 611 -22.46 -20.75 -9.68
CA ASP A 611 -21.08 -20.81 -10.18
C ASP A 611 -20.20 -19.80 -9.44
N ALA A 612 -20.69 -18.59 -9.20
CA ALA A 612 -20.01 -17.58 -8.37
C ALA A 612 -19.83 -18.07 -6.92
N PHE A 613 -20.83 -18.76 -6.34
CA PHE A 613 -20.72 -19.34 -5.01
C PHE A 613 -19.63 -20.42 -4.94
N ASN A 614 -19.59 -21.34 -5.91
CA ASN A 614 -18.59 -22.37 -5.98
C ASN A 614 -17.18 -21.80 -6.14
N LEU A 615 -17.02 -20.81 -7.01
CA LEU A 615 -15.75 -20.10 -7.21
C LEU A 615 -15.31 -19.36 -5.93
N ALA A 616 -16.21 -18.68 -5.25
CA ALA A 616 -15.92 -18.00 -3.99
C ALA A 616 -15.43 -18.99 -2.92
N LYS A 617 -16.08 -20.17 -2.80
CA LYS A 617 -15.64 -21.24 -1.89
C LYS A 617 -14.22 -21.73 -2.23
N GLU A 618 -13.94 -22.02 -3.49
CA GLU A 618 -12.62 -22.47 -3.94
C GLU A 618 -11.55 -21.45 -3.60
N ASN A 619 -11.82 -20.15 -3.83
CA ASN A 619 -10.92 -19.05 -3.49
C ASN A 619 -10.64 -18.97 -1.99
N ILE A 620 -11.66 -19.11 -1.15
CA ILE A 620 -11.51 -19.09 0.31
C ILE A 620 -10.67 -20.30 0.77
N LEU A 621 -10.94 -21.49 0.25
CA LEU A 621 -10.20 -22.69 0.58
C LEU A 621 -8.71 -22.58 0.21
N ASP A 622 -8.43 -22.01 -0.95
CA ASP A 622 -7.05 -21.75 -1.38
C ASP A 622 -6.37 -20.70 -0.49
N ASN A 623 -7.06 -19.62 -0.13
CA ASN A 623 -6.55 -18.61 0.79
C ASN A 623 -6.25 -19.19 2.19
N ILE A 624 -7.12 -20.07 2.72
CA ILE A 624 -6.89 -20.77 3.99
C ILE A 624 -5.62 -21.65 3.90
N LYS A 625 -5.42 -22.39 2.81
CA LYS A 625 -4.22 -23.19 2.61
C LYS A 625 -2.96 -22.34 2.52
N ARG A 626 -2.99 -21.27 1.74
CA ARG A 626 -1.87 -20.33 1.60
C ARG A 626 -1.52 -19.61 2.91
N SER A 627 -2.51 -19.29 3.72
CA SER A 627 -2.26 -18.66 5.03
C SER A 627 -1.44 -19.54 5.99
N LYS A 628 -1.35 -20.84 5.76
CA LYS A 628 -0.54 -21.79 6.57
C LYS A 628 0.91 -21.90 6.11
N THR A 629 1.38 -21.08 5.18
CA THR A 629 2.71 -21.22 4.56
C THR A 629 3.76 -20.22 5.04
N THR A 630 3.38 -19.17 5.76
CA THR A 630 4.33 -18.16 6.25
C THR A 630 4.54 -18.29 7.76
N GLN A 631 5.77 -18.02 8.23
CA GLN A 631 6.09 -18.02 9.67
C GLN A 631 5.15 -17.13 10.47
N LYS A 632 4.90 -15.90 9.96
CA LYS A 632 3.98 -14.94 10.58
C LYS A 632 2.58 -15.51 10.75
N SER A 633 2.04 -16.15 9.72
CA SER A 633 0.68 -16.72 9.77
C SER A 633 0.61 -17.90 10.72
N ILE A 634 1.62 -18.79 10.69
CA ILE A 634 1.72 -19.97 11.58
C ILE A 634 1.81 -19.51 13.04
N ALA A 635 2.70 -18.57 13.34
CA ALA A 635 2.88 -18.07 14.70
C ALA A 635 1.62 -17.36 15.22
N ASN A 636 0.96 -16.52 14.39
CA ASN A 636 -0.29 -15.87 14.77
C ASN A 636 -1.42 -16.88 15.00
N HIS A 637 -1.54 -17.92 14.18
CA HIS A 637 -2.53 -18.98 14.38
C HIS A 637 -2.27 -19.75 15.68
N ALA A 638 -1.01 -20.13 15.96
CA ALA A 638 -0.63 -20.78 17.21
C ALA A 638 -0.93 -19.88 18.43
N PHE A 639 -0.56 -18.61 18.38
CA PHE A 639 -0.84 -17.63 19.44
C PHE A 639 -2.35 -17.51 19.73
N LYS A 640 -3.16 -17.41 18.68
CA LYS A 640 -4.62 -17.38 18.81
C LYS A 640 -5.19 -18.69 19.34
N THR A 641 -4.65 -19.84 18.90
CA THR A 641 -5.06 -21.16 19.41
C THR A 641 -4.82 -21.29 20.92
N ILE A 642 -3.69 -20.75 21.40
CA ILE A 642 -3.36 -20.76 22.83
C ILE A 642 -4.33 -19.87 23.63
N LEU A 643 -4.65 -18.68 23.10
CA LEU A 643 -5.53 -17.74 23.78
C LEU A 643 -7.02 -18.14 23.75
N TRP A 644 -7.49 -18.73 22.64
CA TRP A 644 -8.90 -18.89 22.35
C TRP A 644 -9.36 -20.34 22.19
N GLY A 645 -8.42 -21.26 22.02
CA GLY A 645 -8.72 -22.64 21.65
C GLY A 645 -8.82 -22.85 20.14
N LYS A 646 -8.66 -24.10 19.71
CA LYS A 646 -8.51 -24.46 18.28
C LYS A 646 -9.79 -24.21 17.44
N ASP A 647 -10.97 -24.35 18.05
CA ASP A 647 -12.27 -24.27 17.34
C ASP A 647 -12.90 -22.87 17.42
N HIS A 648 -12.22 -21.91 18.05
CA HIS A 648 -12.74 -20.59 18.25
C HIS A 648 -12.65 -19.73 16.99
N VAL A 649 -13.65 -18.88 16.72
CA VAL A 649 -13.71 -17.99 15.55
C VAL A 649 -12.48 -17.06 15.44
N PHE A 650 -11.92 -16.60 16.55
CA PHE A 650 -10.72 -15.77 16.52
C PHE A 650 -9.45 -16.55 16.14
N THR A 651 -9.43 -17.86 16.35
CA THR A 651 -8.35 -18.74 15.90
C THR A 651 -8.46 -19.01 14.40
N ASN A 652 -9.65 -19.37 13.94
CA ASN A 652 -9.90 -19.76 12.56
C ASN A 652 -10.09 -18.57 11.61
N GLY A 653 -10.29 -17.35 12.17
CA GLY A 653 -10.56 -16.15 11.40
C GLY A 653 -12.03 -16.10 10.94
N SER A 654 -12.35 -14.99 10.26
CA SER A 654 -13.72 -14.72 9.80
C SER A 654 -14.21 -15.62 8.66
N TRP A 655 -13.30 -16.33 8.01
CA TRP A 655 -13.61 -17.23 6.89
C TRP A 655 -13.86 -18.68 7.32
N GLY A 656 -13.69 -19.01 8.62
CA GLY A 656 -13.85 -20.38 9.10
C GLY A 656 -12.66 -21.30 8.80
N THR A 657 -12.92 -22.61 8.73
CA THR A 657 -11.94 -23.66 8.45
C THR A 657 -12.19 -24.32 7.09
N GLU A 658 -11.23 -25.13 6.63
CA GLU A 658 -11.42 -25.90 5.38
C GLU A 658 -12.66 -26.80 5.47
N GLU A 659 -12.91 -27.41 6.64
CA GLU A 659 -14.04 -28.32 6.88
C GLU A 659 -15.37 -27.55 6.84
N THR A 660 -15.44 -26.43 7.56
CA THR A 660 -16.69 -25.65 7.62
C THR A 660 -17.02 -25.03 6.27
N VAL A 661 -16.02 -24.43 5.58
CA VAL A 661 -16.25 -23.82 4.25
C VAL A 661 -16.67 -24.87 3.23
N LYS A 662 -16.06 -26.07 3.23
CA LYS A 662 -16.50 -27.18 2.34
C LYS A 662 -17.96 -27.58 2.59
N ALA A 663 -18.39 -27.55 3.84
CA ALA A 663 -19.76 -27.95 4.23
C ALA A 663 -20.82 -26.88 3.95
N LEU A 664 -20.45 -25.58 3.85
CA LEU A 664 -21.40 -24.51 3.56
C LEU A 664 -22.12 -24.72 2.23
N THR A 665 -23.41 -24.50 2.25
CA THR A 665 -24.32 -24.56 1.09
C THR A 665 -24.88 -23.17 0.77
N LEU A 666 -25.38 -22.99 -0.43
CA LEU A 666 -26.04 -21.74 -0.83
C LEU A 666 -27.30 -21.45 0.04
N ASP A 667 -27.98 -22.50 0.48
CA ASP A 667 -29.15 -22.35 1.35
C ASP A 667 -28.76 -21.85 2.76
N ASP A 668 -27.56 -22.22 3.27
CA ASP A 668 -27.05 -21.65 4.53
C ASP A 668 -26.88 -20.13 4.44
N LEU A 669 -26.43 -19.64 3.28
CA LEU A 669 -26.25 -18.20 3.03
C LEU A 669 -27.60 -17.48 2.90
N LYS A 670 -28.55 -18.08 2.18
CA LYS A 670 -29.91 -17.55 2.05
C LYS A 670 -30.60 -17.46 3.41
N ASP A 671 -30.47 -18.50 4.23
CA ASP A 671 -31.01 -18.53 5.58
C ASP A 671 -30.37 -17.46 6.48
N PHE A 672 -29.04 -17.32 6.42
CA PHE A 672 -28.31 -16.28 7.15
C PHE A 672 -28.79 -14.89 6.72
N HIS A 673 -28.84 -14.61 5.43
CA HIS A 673 -29.33 -13.36 4.89
C HIS A 673 -30.78 -13.07 5.34
N SER A 674 -31.70 -14.03 5.13
CA SER A 674 -33.11 -13.87 5.47
C SER A 674 -33.32 -13.57 6.97
N LYS A 675 -32.49 -14.14 7.84
CA LYS A 675 -32.58 -14.04 9.29
C LYS A 675 -31.95 -12.77 9.85
N TYR A 676 -30.81 -12.36 9.31
CA TYR A 676 -29.96 -11.37 9.97
C TYR A 676 -29.83 -10.03 9.23
N TYR A 677 -30.17 -9.96 7.94
CA TYR A 677 -30.11 -8.68 7.23
C TYR A 677 -31.35 -7.83 7.56
N SER A 678 -31.20 -6.95 8.51
CA SER A 678 -32.27 -6.07 9.00
C SER A 678 -31.76 -4.63 9.17
N PRO A 679 -32.57 -3.61 8.81
CA PRO A 679 -32.21 -2.22 9.04
C PRO A 679 -32.09 -1.86 10.53
N THR A 680 -32.67 -2.67 11.43
CA THR A 680 -32.65 -2.43 12.88
C THR A 680 -31.29 -2.66 13.53
N ILE A 681 -30.44 -3.48 12.91
CA ILE A 681 -29.05 -3.73 13.34
C ILE A 681 -28.03 -3.07 12.40
N ALA A 682 -28.51 -2.34 11.40
CA ALA A 682 -27.68 -1.67 10.43
C ALA A 682 -27.52 -0.17 10.76
N LYS A 683 -26.35 0.36 10.42
CA LYS A 683 -26.06 1.80 10.43
C LYS A 683 -25.49 2.18 9.09
N MET A 684 -25.74 3.41 8.66
CA MET A 684 -25.11 3.97 7.46
C MET A 684 -24.30 5.19 7.83
N ALA A 685 -23.04 5.25 7.40
CA ALA A 685 -22.23 6.45 7.37
C ALA A 685 -22.15 6.99 5.94
N ILE A 686 -22.20 8.31 5.76
CA ILE A 686 -22.12 8.96 4.46
C ILE A 686 -21.35 10.27 4.53
N VAL A 687 -20.43 10.49 3.58
CA VAL A 687 -19.68 11.73 3.45
C VAL A 687 -19.74 12.18 1.99
N GLY A 688 -20.09 13.44 1.75
CA GLY A 688 -20.16 14.02 0.40
C GLY A 688 -21.10 15.21 0.30
N ASP A 689 -21.13 15.86 -0.86
CA ASP A 689 -22.01 16.99 -1.11
C ASP A 689 -23.44 16.56 -1.44
N LEU A 690 -24.15 16.09 -0.43
CA LEU A 690 -25.56 15.68 -0.51
C LEU A 690 -26.32 16.17 0.71
N SER A 691 -27.52 16.67 0.48
CA SER A 691 -28.46 17.00 1.54
C SER A 691 -29.18 15.72 2.06
N SER A 692 -29.61 15.74 3.33
CA SER A 692 -30.42 14.65 3.90
C SER A 692 -31.71 14.35 3.12
N LYS A 693 -32.24 15.34 2.39
CA LYS A 693 -33.43 15.19 1.50
C LYS A 693 -33.08 14.37 0.26
N GLU A 694 -31.93 14.63 -0.36
CA GLU A 694 -31.45 13.89 -1.54
C GLU A 694 -31.15 12.45 -1.15
N ILE A 695 -30.49 12.23 -0.03
CA ILE A 695 -30.20 10.90 0.51
C ILE A 695 -31.50 10.11 0.74
N LYS A 696 -32.50 10.70 1.42
CA LYS A 696 -33.83 10.06 1.62
C LYS A 696 -34.52 9.73 0.30
N LYS A 697 -34.39 10.61 -0.69
CA LYS A 697 -34.96 10.37 -2.02
C LYS A 697 -34.27 9.22 -2.75
N ALA A 698 -32.93 9.20 -2.73
CA ALA A 698 -32.13 8.13 -3.33
C ALA A 698 -32.41 6.76 -2.72
N MET A 699 -32.60 6.72 -1.41
CA MET A 699 -32.84 5.49 -0.64
C MET A 699 -34.33 5.09 -0.53
N LYS A 700 -35.23 5.76 -1.27
CA LYS A 700 -36.68 5.55 -1.12
C LYS A 700 -37.10 4.08 -1.29
N GLY A 701 -36.53 3.37 -2.27
CA GLY A 701 -36.78 1.93 -2.48
C GLY A 701 -36.34 1.11 -1.28
N LEU A 702 -35.10 1.27 -0.86
CA LEU A 702 -34.54 0.55 0.27
C LEU A 702 -35.31 0.83 1.59
N ILE A 703 -35.75 2.08 1.83
CA ILE A 703 -36.54 2.43 3.00
C ILE A 703 -37.92 1.74 3.00
N ARG A 704 -38.54 1.58 1.83
CA ARG A 704 -39.85 0.96 1.68
C ARG A 704 -39.81 -0.55 1.82
N ASP A 705 -38.80 -1.19 1.21
CA ASP A 705 -38.77 -2.62 0.94
C ASP A 705 -37.86 -3.40 1.91
N TRP A 706 -36.93 -2.72 2.60
CA TRP A 706 -36.13 -3.36 3.65
C TRP A 706 -36.90 -3.40 4.98
N GLU A 707 -37.54 -4.52 5.20
CA GLU A 707 -38.40 -4.71 6.36
C GLU A 707 -37.61 -4.84 7.67
N PRO A 708 -38.01 -4.12 8.75
CA PRO A 708 -37.37 -4.27 10.06
C PRO A 708 -37.71 -5.64 10.64
N LYS A 709 -36.66 -6.31 11.17
CA LYS A 709 -36.76 -7.58 11.87
C LYS A 709 -36.10 -7.44 13.23
N GLU A 710 -36.64 -8.14 14.22
CA GLU A 710 -35.95 -8.31 15.50
C GLU A 710 -34.85 -9.34 15.32
N VAL A 711 -33.61 -8.96 15.64
CA VAL A 711 -32.42 -9.81 15.52
C VAL A 711 -31.84 -10.02 16.91
N ASP A 712 -31.74 -11.30 17.29
CA ASP A 712 -31.08 -11.66 18.56
C ASP A 712 -29.57 -11.33 18.47
N MET A 713 -29.11 -10.42 19.32
CA MET A 713 -27.73 -9.98 19.47
C MET A 713 -27.07 -10.55 20.73
N SER A 714 -27.74 -11.45 21.45
CA SER A 714 -27.17 -12.14 22.61
C SER A 714 -26.07 -13.13 22.18
N GLY A 715 -25.06 -13.31 23.00
CA GLY A 715 -24.14 -14.42 22.88
C GLY A 715 -22.64 -14.12 22.76
N MET A 716 -22.19 -12.86 22.95
CA MET A 716 -20.79 -12.56 22.73
C MET A 716 -20.08 -11.89 23.91
N ASP A 717 -19.97 -12.60 25.01
CA ASP A 717 -18.95 -12.30 26.02
C ASP A 717 -17.82 -13.35 25.89
N MET A 718 -16.87 -13.06 25.02
CA MET A 718 -15.75 -13.97 24.77
C MET A 718 -14.49 -13.39 25.41
N LYS A 719 -14.07 -14.00 26.51
CA LYS A 719 -12.79 -13.68 27.17
C LYS A 719 -11.72 -14.69 26.74
N PRO A 720 -10.48 -14.24 26.50
CA PRO A 720 -9.39 -15.17 26.26
C PRO A 720 -9.14 -16.03 27.50
N ALA A 721 -8.61 -17.21 27.28
CA ALA A 721 -8.21 -18.11 28.38
C ALA A 721 -7.07 -17.48 29.19
N GLU A 722 -7.05 -17.78 30.50
CA GLU A 722 -5.84 -17.55 31.28
C GLU A 722 -4.76 -18.51 30.81
N VAL A 723 -3.59 -17.95 30.43
CA VAL A 723 -2.50 -18.75 29.88
C VAL A 723 -1.31 -18.77 30.85
N GLU A 724 -0.64 -19.92 30.89
CA GLU A 724 0.59 -20.05 31.63
C GLU A 724 1.76 -19.34 30.91
N HIS A 725 2.74 -18.86 31.71
CA HIS A 725 3.98 -18.28 31.19
C HIS A 725 4.87 -19.37 30.58
N LYS A 726 4.67 -19.63 29.25
CA LYS A 726 5.39 -20.66 28.51
C LYS A 726 5.96 -20.10 27.23
N ILE A 727 7.05 -20.71 26.75
CA ILE A 727 7.59 -20.48 25.40
C ILE A 727 7.15 -21.67 24.53
N TYR A 728 6.46 -21.35 23.44
CA TYR A 728 6.05 -22.31 22.44
C TYR A 728 6.99 -22.17 21.24
N PHE A 729 7.68 -23.27 20.91
CA PHE A 729 8.60 -23.29 19.78
C PHE A 729 7.98 -24.06 18.61
N ILE A 730 7.97 -23.42 17.44
CA ILE A 730 7.51 -24.02 16.19
C ILE A 730 8.69 -24.03 15.24
N ASP A 731 9.13 -25.23 14.84
CA ASP A 731 10.22 -25.40 13.89
C ASP A 731 9.75 -25.07 12.45
N TYR A 732 10.51 -24.21 11.78
CA TYR A 732 10.29 -23.85 10.37
C TYR A 732 11.62 -24.00 9.62
N PRO A 733 11.92 -25.21 9.10
CA PRO A 733 13.22 -25.54 8.54
C PRO A 733 13.62 -24.66 7.36
N GLY A 734 14.89 -24.30 7.30
CA GLY A 734 15.46 -23.52 6.19
C GLY A 734 15.21 -22.03 6.24
N SER A 735 14.53 -21.54 7.27
CA SER A 735 14.25 -20.10 7.39
C SER A 735 15.44 -19.28 7.88
N SER A 736 15.70 -18.16 7.21
CA SER A 736 16.70 -17.17 7.61
C SER A 736 16.21 -16.24 8.73
N GLN A 737 14.91 -16.25 9.03
CA GLN A 737 14.26 -15.40 10.01
C GLN A 737 13.46 -16.24 11.03
N SER A 738 13.29 -15.73 12.24
CA SER A 738 12.35 -16.22 13.23
C SER A 738 11.26 -15.20 13.48
N TYR A 739 10.00 -15.60 13.43
CA TYR A 739 8.90 -14.73 13.83
C TYR A 739 8.57 -14.95 15.31
N ILE A 740 8.71 -13.88 16.09
CA ILE A 740 8.42 -13.85 17.52
C ILE A 740 7.10 -13.14 17.75
N ILE A 741 6.23 -13.74 18.57
CA ILE A 741 5.04 -13.10 19.10
C ILE A 741 4.96 -13.38 20.60
N MET A 742 4.85 -12.32 21.41
CA MET A 742 4.71 -12.39 22.86
C MET A 742 3.47 -11.62 23.26
N GLY A 743 2.62 -12.19 24.12
CA GLY A 743 1.42 -11.48 24.55
C GLY A 743 0.49 -12.31 25.43
N ASN A 744 -0.66 -11.74 25.72
CA ASN A 744 -1.71 -12.33 26.57
C ASN A 744 -3.08 -11.77 26.20
N GLY A 745 -4.12 -12.16 26.94
CA GLY A 745 -5.41 -11.48 26.95
C GLY A 745 -5.24 -10.01 27.33
N GLY A 746 -5.99 -9.12 26.70
CA GLY A 746 -5.94 -7.68 26.89
C GLY A 746 -7.30 -7.08 27.22
N LEU A 747 -7.39 -5.76 27.07
CA LEU A 747 -8.61 -4.99 27.31
C LEU A 747 -9.52 -4.98 26.08
N SER A 748 -10.83 -5.00 26.26
CA SER A 748 -11.81 -4.73 25.21
C SER A 748 -11.97 -3.23 24.97
N ALA A 749 -12.56 -2.86 23.84
CA ALA A 749 -12.89 -1.44 23.58
C ALA A 749 -13.91 -0.84 24.58
N LYS A 750 -14.62 -1.68 25.32
CA LYS A 750 -15.59 -1.28 26.36
C LYS A 750 -14.94 -1.02 27.73
N ASP A 751 -13.72 -1.48 27.94
CA ASP A 751 -13.03 -1.27 29.21
C ASP A 751 -12.62 0.19 29.38
N ALA A 752 -12.80 0.71 30.59
CA ALA A 752 -12.49 2.11 30.92
C ALA A 752 -11.03 2.47 30.62
N ASP A 753 -10.12 1.52 30.79
CA ASP A 753 -8.69 1.70 30.61
C ASP A 753 -8.21 1.51 29.16
N SER A 754 -9.13 1.23 28.21
CA SER A 754 -8.75 0.95 26.81
C SER A 754 -8.00 2.10 26.14
N TYR A 755 -8.40 3.36 26.41
CA TYR A 755 -7.70 4.54 25.90
C TYR A 755 -6.34 4.74 26.59
N ALA A 756 -6.27 4.57 27.90
CA ALA A 756 -5.02 4.66 28.65
C ALA A 756 -4.00 3.62 28.15
N ALA A 757 -4.45 2.39 27.91
CA ALA A 757 -3.61 1.33 27.34
C ALA A 757 -3.04 1.69 25.96
N LYS A 758 -3.85 2.31 25.08
CA LYS A 758 -3.39 2.79 23.77
C LYS A 758 -2.32 3.88 23.89
N ILE A 759 -2.54 4.86 24.79
CA ILE A 759 -1.60 5.94 25.05
C ILE A 759 -0.27 5.38 25.56
N VAL A 760 -0.31 4.51 26.56
CA VAL A 760 0.89 3.88 27.14
C VAL A 760 1.62 3.02 26.09
N ASN A 761 0.88 2.24 25.28
CA ASN A 761 1.48 1.40 24.26
C ASN A 761 2.13 2.20 23.11
N ASN A 762 1.77 3.47 22.93
CA ASN A 762 2.35 4.30 21.87
C ASN A 762 3.88 4.34 21.97
N ARG A 763 4.42 4.61 23.14
CA ARG A 763 5.87 4.63 23.37
C ARG A 763 6.49 3.24 23.55
N LEU A 764 5.71 2.21 23.86
CA LEU A 764 6.22 0.85 23.94
C LEU A 764 6.50 0.26 22.57
N GLY A 765 5.53 0.30 21.65
CA GLY A 765 5.66 -0.41 20.39
C GLY A 765 4.68 -0.03 19.27
N SER A 766 3.95 1.11 19.34
CA SER A 766 2.98 1.45 18.28
C SER A 766 3.60 2.18 17.08
N SER A 767 4.84 2.64 17.17
CA SER A 767 5.45 3.48 16.13
C SER A 767 6.94 3.20 15.97
N SER A 768 7.53 3.77 14.93
CA SER A 768 8.99 3.76 14.71
C SER A 768 9.81 4.60 15.72
N SER A 769 9.14 5.37 16.58
CA SER A 769 9.77 6.07 17.71
C SER A 769 9.61 5.33 19.05
N SER A 770 9.08 4.11 19.02
CA SER A 770 8.81 3.30 20.21
C SER A 770 10.06 2.58 20.73
N MET A 771 10.01 2.20 22.00
CA MET A 771 11.15 1.55 22.67
C MET A 771 11.50 0.18 22.06
N LEU A 772 10.52 -0.61 21.65
CA LEU A 772 10.76 -1.89 20.97
C LEU A 772 11.50 -1.69 19.64
N PHE A 773 11.08 -0.70 18.86
CA PHE A 773 11.72 -0.36 17.60
C PHE A 773 13.13 0.19 17.81
N ASP A 774 13.30 1.14 18.72
CA ASP A 774 14.61 1.73 19.02
C ASP A 774 15.63 0.67 19.46
N ILE A 775 15.26 -0.22 20.40
CA ILE A 775 16.20 -1.20 20.93
C ILE A 775 16.48 -2.32 19.94
N LEU A 776 15.46 -2.98 19.37
CA LEU A 776 15.68 -4.16 18.52
C LEU A 776 16.19 -3.81 17.11
N ARG A 777 15.69 -2.72 16.50
CA ARG A 777 16.12 -2.28 15.18
C ARG A 777 17.31 -1.34 15.27
N LEU A 778 17.14 -0.17 15.92
CA LEU A 778 18.12 0.91 15.80
C LEU A 778 19.39 0.64 16.62
N LYS A 779 19.27 0.05 17.81
CA LYS A 779 20.43 -0.24 18.67
C LYS A 779 21.05 -1.61 18.41
N ARG A 780 20.26 -2.61 18.07
CA ARG A 780 20.74 -3.99 17.93
C ARG A 780 20.84 -4.49 16.49
N GLY A 781 20.09 -3.93 15.56
CA GLY A 781 20.06 -4.38 14.16
C GLY A 781 19.52 -5.81 13.98
N TYR A 782 18.73 -6.33 14.92
CA TYR A 782 18.24 -7.70 14.88
C TYR A 782 17.06 -7.89 13.95
N THR A 783 16.37 -6.82 13.60
CA THR A 783 15.11 -6.80 12.85
C THR A 783 14.98 -5.55 12.01
N TYR A 784 14.12 -5.61 11.00
CA TYR A 784 13.59 -4.44 10.30
C TYR A 784 12.59 -3.63 11.15
N GLY A 785 11.87 -4.28 12.09
CA GLY A 785 10.95 -3.60 13.00
C GLY A 785 10.38 -4.49 14.08
N ALA A 786 10.12 -3.89 15.26
CA ALA A 786 9.48 -4.55 16.41
C ALA A 786 8.36 -3.66 16.93
N TYR A 787 7.17 -4.23 17.09
CA TYR A 787 5.96 -3.48 17.39
C TYR A 787 5.10 -4.18 18.45
N SER A 788 4.29 -3.39 19.16
CA SER A 788 3.24 -3.92 20.03
C SER A 788 1.89 -3.26 19.76
N SER A 789 0.82 -3.98 20.05
CA SER A 789 -0.54 -3.49 19.88
C SER A 789 -1.50 -4.11 20.89
N PHE A 790 -2.50 -3.33 21.31
CA PHE A 790 -3.73 -3.83 21.92
C PHE A 790 -4.77 -4.00 20.81
N SER A 791 -5.31 -5.21 20.68
CA SER A 791 -6.46 -5.47 19.83
C SER A 791 -7.71 -5.11 20.61
N ALA A 792 -8.10 -3.83 20.58
CA ALA A 792 -9.25 -3.34 21.33
C ALA A 792 -10.52 -3.36 20.47
N ALA A 793 -10.97 -4.54 20.05
CA ALA A 793 -12.28 -4.74 19.46
C ALA A 793 -13.34 -4.97 20.55
N LEU A 794 -14.61 -4.95 20.18
CA LEU A 794 -15.71 -5.16 21.14
C LEU A 794 -15.65 -6.55 21.79
N CYS A 795 -15.23 -7.56 21.01
CA CYS A 795 -15.22 -8.96 21.39
C CYS A 795 -13.81 -9.54 21.47
N ASN A 796 -12.88 -9.07 20.63
CA ASN A 796 -11.51 -9.59 20.56
C ASN A 796 -10.57 -8.68 21.34
N ASN A 797 -9.97 -9.21 22.39
CA ASN A 797 -9.02 -8.48 23.20
C ASN A 797 -7.75 -9.30 23.40
N SER A 798 -6.63 -8.71 23.03
CA SER A 798 -5.29 -9.23 23.30
C SER A 798 -4.27 -8.10 23.24
N PHE A 799 -3.21 -8.27 24.02
CA PHE A 799 -1.98 -7.54 23.83
C PHE A 799 -0.99 -8.45 23.11
N SER A 800 -0.28 -7.93 22.12
CA SER A 800 0.83 -8.65 21.50
C SER A 800 1.98 -7.73 21.10
N ALA A 801 3.20 -8.16 21.40
CA ALA A 801 4.45 -7.60 20.88
C ALA A 801 5.05 -8.61 19.89
N ARG A 802 5.54 -8.12 18.74
CA ARG A 802 5.93 -8.99 17.62
C ARG A 802 7.09 -8.43 16.81
N SER A 803 7.89 -9.33 16.26
CA SER A 803 8.98 -8.99 15.34
C SER A 803 9.37 -10.20 14.50
N SER A 804 9.84 -9.94 13.27
CA SER A 804 10.63 -10.88 12.49
C SER A 804 12.10 -10.56 12.71
N VAL A 805 12.88 -11.48 13.24
CA VAL A 805 14.29 -11.27 13.61
C VAL A 805 15.18 -12.26 12.88
N GLN A 806 16.45 -11.92 12.71
CA GLN A 806 17.44 -12.92 12.23
C GLN A 806 17.34 -14.22 13.03
N ALA A 807 17.43 -15.36 12.38
CA ALA A 807 17.37 -16.67 13.06
C ALA A 807 18.44 -16.79 14.15
N THR A 808 19.64 -16.23 13.93
CA THR A 808 20.73 -16.19 14.92
C THR A 808 20.48 -15.29 16.13
N ALA A 809 19.55 -14.32 15.98
CA ALA A 809 19.19 -13.38 17.03
C ALA A 809 17.90 -13.76 17.78
N THR A 810 17.32 -14.93 17.54
CA THR A 810 16.05 -15.37 18.14
C THR A 810 16.09 -15.28 19.67
N LYS A 811 17.04 -15.97 20.30
CA LYS A 811 17.15 -16.01 21.77
C LYS A 811 17.38 -14.60 22.38
N PRO A 812 18.39 -13.81 21.96
CA PRO A 812 18.59 -12.49 22.52
C PRO A 812 17.40 -11.54 22.27
N SER A 813 16.65 -11.71 21.19
CA SER A 813 15.43 -10.91 20.94
C SER A 813 14.31 -11.25 21.92
N VAL A 814 14.08 -12.54 22.20
CA VAL A 814 13.09 -12.96 23.24
C VAL A 814 13.45 -12.41 24.62
N GLU A 815 14.74 -12.46 24.98
CA GLU A 815 15.24 -11.89 26.24
C GLU A 815 14.99 -10.38 26.31
N LEU A 816 15.28 -9.63 25.23
CA LEU A 816 15.01 -8.20 25.13
C LEU A 816 13.52 -7.86 25.21
N PHE A 817 12.66 -8.60 24.52
CA PHE A 817 11.20 -8.40 24.63
C PHE A 817 10.75 -8.52 26.08
N ARG A 818 11.20 -9.55 26.78
CA ARG A 818 10.87 -9.78 28.19
C ARG A 818 11.40 -8.65 29.08
N GLU A 819 12.63 -8.21 28.86
CA GLU A 819 13.26 -7.12 29.63
C GLU A 819 12.52 -5.80 29.42
N ILE A 820 12.29 -5.41 28.15
CA ILE A 820 11.65 -4.15 27.78
C ILE A 820 10.21 -4.10 28.32
N ILE A 821 9.41 -5.13 28.06
CA ILE A 821 8.01 -5.14 28.49
C ILE A 821 7.91 -5.21 30.01
N GLY A 822 8.75 -6.02 30.66
CA GLY A 822 8.75 -6.18 32.10
C GLY A 822 9.20 -4.95 32.88
N GLY A 823 10.18 -4.20 32.34
CA GLY A 823 10.72 -2.96 32.94
C GLY A 823 10.04 -1.67 32.47
N TYR A 824 9.04 -1.77 31.55
CA TYR A 824 8.48 -0.59 30.90
C TYR A 824 7.85 0.42 31.89
N GLY A 825 7.18 -0.05 32.91
CA GLY A 825 6.56 0.82 33.93
C GLY A 825 7.56 1.69 34.70
N ASP A 826 8.81 1.23 34.83
CA ASP A 826 9.85 1.96 35.57
C ASP A 826 10.46 3.12 34.75
N VAL A 827 10.32 3.05 33.43
CA VAL A 827 10.91 4.04 32.49
C VAL A 827 9.88 4.99 31.87
N TYR A 828 8.57 4.73 32.03
CA TYR A 828 7.52 5.59 31.49
C TYR A 828 7.32 6.83 32.38
N THR A 829 7.70 7.99 31.86
CA THR A 829 7.68 9.25 32.60
C THR A 829 6.43 10.09 32.34
N GLN A 830 6.19 11.07 33.22
CA GLN A 830 5.13 12.07 33.03
C GLN A 830 5.35 12.88 31.75
N GLU A 831 6.56 13.22 31.40
CA GLU A 831 6.92 13.91 30.17
C GLU A 831 6.57 13.07 28.94
N MET A 832 6.86 11.77 28.95
CA MET A 832 6.47 10.85 27.87
C MET A 832 4.96 10.81 27.70
N LEU A 833 4.19 10.82 28.77
CA LEU A 833 2.73 10.87 28.74
C LEU A 833 2.24 12.16 28.07
N GLU A 834 2.73 13.30 28.53
CA GLU A 834 2.34 14.63 28.01
C GLU A 834 2.64 14.77 26.52
N ASN A 835 3.84 14.39 26.09
CA ASN A 835 4.26 14.37 24.69
C ASN A 835 3.39 13.43 23.84
N THR A 836 3.10 12.23 24.34
CA THR A 836 2.23 11.28 23.64
C THR A 836 0.81 11.81 23.48
N VAL A 837 0.21 12.36 24.52
CA VAL A 837 -1.14 12.95 24.45
C VAL A 837 -1.17 14.13 23.48
N SER A 838 -0.16 15.00 23.54
CA SER A 838 -0.04 16.14 22.62
C SER A 838 0.08 15.67 21.16
N SER A 839 0.98 14.75 20.89
CA SER A 839 1.20 14.14 19.57
C SER A 839 -0.08 13.47 19.03
N MET A 840 -0.75 12.63 19.82
CA MET A 840 -1.99 11.97 19.42
C MET A 840 -3.13 12.94 19.15
N LYS A 841 -3.24 14.03 19.90
CA LYS A 841 -4.24 15.09 19.63
C LYS A 841 -3.98 15.81 18.31
N LYS A 842 -2.71 16.06 17.99
CA LYS A 842 -2.32 16.71 16.72
C LYS A 842 -2.49 15.80 15.50
N ALA A 843 -2.27 14.50 15.68
CA ALA A 843 -2.46 13.50 14.63
C ALA A 843 -3.96 13.17 14.37
N SER A 844 -4.87 13.59 15.25
CA SER A 844 -6.33 13.40 15.09
C SER A 844 -6.96 14.45 14.20
#